data_6d9608e1696ab9855467465b43fd278c
#
_entry.id   6d9608e1696ab9855467465b43fd278c
#
_cell.length_a   1.000
_cell.length_b   1.000
_cell.length_c   1.000
_cell.angle_alpha   90.00
_cell.angle_beta   90.00
_cell.angle_gamma   90.00
#
_symmetry.space_group_name_H-M   'P 1'
#
loop_
_entity.id
_entity.type
_entity.pdbx_description
1 polymer ?
#
loop_
_entity_poly.entity_id
_entity_poly.type
_entity_poly.pdbx_seq_one_letter_code
_entity_poly.pdbx_strand_id
1 'polypeptide(L)'
;MRFGNKTLLSAALGLALLGGAAAFVPAVQAAGAQTIDIAYQEFTLPNGLRVIVHTDRKAPIVAVNIWYHVGSKDETPGRTGFAHLFEHLMFQGSENYRDEFFGPFERVGATDQNGTTNTDRTNYFQNVPTTALDMALWMESDRMGHFLGAVDQALLDEQRGVVQNEKRQGENQPYGVLREPLSKALFPKGHPYSWTTIGSMNDLNAASLEDVKTWFRRAYGPNNAVLVLAGDIDLATAKEKAAKYFGDIPAAPDFKQPAVDVAPLKADSRLVLTDKVPQVSWNRFWNVAQNGAPEEDDLDLFAQVLGGSGSSRLDRRLVHKEKLVDNISASYFGAQLAGRFSVSAAIKQGVDPKKVEAIIDEELKKLLAEGPTQEELDQAKVAIRSSFVRQIERIGGFGGKADVLAACAVYQNNPGCFRKSLNNIEKATVASVKAAGNTWLNNGSLFAIVEPGERKPAVEEPSVARTAAPAIGVANKKFKTLPAGVDRSLGVPKTESFPDLSFPALQRATLSNGLNVVLASRPGIPVVQMNMLFGGGFSTDAGKKLGTASFATTMLSQGAGEYDALAFAAKQESLGANIGSGAGLDGASASLSAIKEKLEPSLALYAEMLRKPRFEAKEIERVRAQWLATIKQEKVQPQGVVNRVLPGLMYGAGHPYAVPSSGTGTEADIAALSRDDLLAYHNAYIRPDGATLVVTGDTTLAEIVPLLEKHLGDWKGTGAKPANPAVAT
;
A
#
# COMPACT_ATOMS: atom_id res chain seq x y z
N MET A 1 26.79 71.42 -8.11
CA MET A 1 26.34 72.63 -7.39
C MET A 1 25.80 72.11 -6.09
N ARG A 2 26.55 72.23 -5.04
CA ARG A 2 26.55 73.24 -3.98
C ARG A 2 25.27 73.20 -3.18
N PHE A 3 25.43 72.77 -1.96
CA PHE A 3 25.34 73.33 -0.58
C PHE A 3 23.94 73.13 0.03
N GLY A 4 23.78 72.93 1.29
CA GLY A 4 24.63 72.86 2.48
C GLY A 4 23.78 72.75 3.73
N ASN A 5 24.33 72.07 4.70
CA ASN A 5 24.36 72.32 6.15
C ASN A 5 23.42 73.25 6.88
N LYS A 6 22.89 72.82 8.04
CA LYS A 6 23.25 73.25 9.46
C LYS A 6 22.11 72.81 10.41
N THR A 7 22.31 71.95 11.38
CA THR A 7 22.75 72.12 12.78
C THR A 7 21.98 73.07 13.67
N LEU A 8 21.58 72.57 14.83
CA LEU A 8 21.64 72.99 16.23
C LEU A 8 20.35 72.68 16.99
N LEU A 9 20.30 72.23 18.11
CA LEU A 9 20.98 71.95 19.37
C LEU A 9 19.95 72.02 20.49
N SER A 10 19.94 71.05 21.38
CA SER A 10 19.69 71.05 22.81
C SER A 10 18.38 71.50 23.44
N ALA A 11 17.76 70.64 24.21
CA ALA A 11 17.63 70.82 25.68
C ALA A 11 17.16 69.56 26.38
N ALA A 12 17.84 69.20 27.41
CA ALA A 12 17.64 68.10 28.34
C ALA A 12 16.62 68.45 29.43
N LEU A 13 16.10 67.47 30.09
CA LEU A 13 15.68 67.16 31.50
C LEU A 13 14.43 66.33 31.46
N GLY A 14 14.27 65.18 32.02
CA GLY A 14 14.77 64.58 33.23
C GLY A 14 13.66 63.74 33.85
N LEU A 15 13.98 62.59 34.47
CA LEU A 15 13.17 61.74 35.38
C LEU A 15 12.08 60.83 34.73
N ALA A 16 12.05 59.58 34.93
CA ALA A 16 12.11 58.70 36.09
C ALA A 16 12.11 57.24 35.67
N LEU A 17 12.89 56.44 36.34
CA LEU A 17 12.94 54.99 36.33
C LEU A 17 11.59 54.35 36.70
N LEU A 18 11.05 53.49 35.82
CA LEU A 18 10.23 52.35 36.21
C LEU A 18 10.62 51.20 35.34
N GLY A 19 11.32 50.22 35.96
CA GLY A 19 11.73 48.99 35.32
C GLY A 19 10.53 48.10 34.95
N GLY A 20 10.32 47.94 33.66
CA GLY A 20 9.45 46.89 33.08
C GLY A 20 10.35 45.88 32.42
N ALA A 21 10.54 44.71 33.03
CA ALA A 21 11.16 43.57 32.39
C ALA A 21 10.27 43.15 31.18
N ALA A 22 10.63 43.56 29.99
CA ALA A 22 10.06 42.99 28.77
C ALA A 22 10.59 41.56 28.65
N ALA A 23 9.73 40.59 28.95
CA ALA A 23 9.98 39.20 28.64
C ALA A 23 10.10 39.07 27.09
N PHE A 24 11.30 38.81 26.62
CA PHE A 24 11.50 38.36 25.25
C PHE A 24 10.79 36.99 25.13
N VAL A 25 9.59 36.97 24.55
CA VAL A 25 8.97 35.78 24.02
C VAL A 25 9.70 35.55 22.68
N PRO A 26 10.51 34.49 22.55
CA PRO A 26 11.04 34.14 21.23
C PRO A 26 9.86 33.90 20.33
N ALA A 27 9.77 34.65 19.22
CA ALA A 27 8.85 34.33 18.16
C ALA A 27 9.17 32.90 17.69
N VAL A 28 8.28 31.97 17.97
CA VAL A 28 8.32 30.64 17.33
C VAL A 28 8.19 30.91 15.84
N GLN A 29 9.32 30.88 15.15
CA GLN A 29 9.32 30.82 13.70
C GLN A 29 8.48 29.59 13.34
N ALA A 30 7.35 29.81 12.69
CA ALA A 30 6.59 28.74 12.07
C ALA A 30 7.58 27.96 11.19
N ALA A 31 7.85 26.72 11.55
CA ALA A 31 8.68 25.84 10.74
C ALA A 31 8.01 25.80 9.37
N GLY A 32 8.67 26.33 8.36
CA GLY A 32 8.17 26.28 6.99
C GLY A 32 7.80 24.84 6.67
N ALA A 33 6.64 24.62 6.04
CA ALA A 33 6.16 23.31 5.69
C ALA A 33 7.30 22.54 4.98
N GLN A 34 7.74 21.45 5.58
CA GLN A 34 8.85 20.66 5.06
C GLN A 34 8.40 20.09 3.70
N THR A 35 9.12 20.46 2.62
CA THR A 35 8.77 19.99 1.27
C THR A 35 8.94 18.47 1.20
N ILE A 36 7.85 17.78 0.89
CA ILE A 36 7.87 16.32 0.66
C ILE A 36 8.56 16.08 -0.67
N ASP A 37 9.74 15.45 -0.63
CA ASP A 37 10.52 15.19 -1.83
C ASP A 37 11.29 13.87 -1.76
N ILE A 38 11.53 13.27 -2.93
CA ILE A 38 12.47 12.17 -3.13
C ILE A 38 13.56 12.74 -4.04
N ALA A 39 14.67 13.18 -3.45
CA ALA A 39 15.81 13.67 -4.21
C ALA A 39 16.41 12.53 -5.02
N TYR A 40 16.70 12.76 -6.30
CA TYR A 40 17.31 11.76 -7.16
C TYR A 40 18.29 12.41 -8.15
N GLN A 41 19.18 11.57 -8.68
CA GLN A 41 20.05 11.87 -9.81
C GLN A 41 19.84 10.77 -10.84
N GLU A 42 20.06 11.08 -12.14
CA GLU A 42 19.90 10.09 -13.20
C GLU A 42 21.01 10.19 -14.25
N PHE A 43 21.23 9.07 -14.92
CA PHE A 43 22.07 8.95 -16.09
C PHE A 43 21.60 7.81 -16.99
N THR A 44 22.07 7.79 -18.23
CA THR A 44 21.76 6.71 -19.17
C THR A 44 23.06 6.08 -19.67
N LEU A 45 23.15 4.76 -19.66
CA LEU A 45 24.26 4.03 -20.26
C LEU A 45 24.22 4.10 -21.79
N PRO A 46 25.35 3.88 -22.50
CA PRO A 46 25.36 3.89 -23.95
C PRO A 46 24.42 2.90 -24.64
N ASN A 47 24.08 1.80 -23.96
CA ASN A 47 23.11 0.80 -24.43
C ASN A 47 21.64 1.17 -24.18
N GLY A 48 21.39 2.34 -23.59
CA GLY A 48 20.05 2.88 -23.38
C GLY A 48 19.47 2.60 -21.99
N LEU A 49 20.13 1.84 -21.12
CA LEU A 49 19.65 1.64 -19.75
C LEU A 49 19.64 2.95 -18.97
N ARG A 50 18.48 3.36 -18.56
CA ARG A 50 18.27 4.52 -17.70
C ARG A 50 18.44 4.11 -16.24
N VAL A 51 19.30 4.84 -15.51
CA VAL A 51 19.61 4.55 -14.10
C VAL A 51 19.25 5.75 -13.25
N ILE A 52 18.50 5.53 -12.20
CA ILE A 52 18.06 6.55 -11.24
C ILE A 52 18.66 6.20 -9.87
N VAL A 53 19.23 7.19 -9.20
CA VAL A 53 19.93 7.03 -7.92
C VAL A 53 19.28 7.93 -6.87
N HIS A 54 18.83 7.33 -5.76
CA HIS A 54 18.38 8.04 -4.57
C HIS A 54 19.31 7.67 -3.40
N THR A 55 20.11 8.64 -2.92
CA THR A 55 21.04 8.43 -1.80
C THR A 55 20.32 8.62 -0.46
N ASP A 56 20.27 7.57 0.36
CA ASP A 56 19.78 7.58 1.75
C ASP A 56 20.68 6.67 2.61
N ARG A 57 21.56 7.30 3.40
CA ARG A 57 22.60 6.60 4.19
C ARG A 57 22.17 6.22 5.62
N LYS A 58 20.86 6.18 5.90
CA LYS A 58 20.34 5.86 7.24
C LYS A 58 20.50 4.40 7.63
N ALA A 59 20.66 3.52 6.67
CA ALA A 59 20.94 2.11 6.88
C ALA A 59 21.89 1.62 5.77
N PRO A 60 22.80 0.67 6.06
CA PRO A 60 23.76 0.16 5.08
C PRO A 60 23.11 -0.85 4.11
N ILE A 61 22.04 -0.44 3.46
CA ILE A 61 21.27 -1.23 2.49
C ILE A 61 21.05 -0.45 1.20
N VAL A 62 20.88 -1.18 0.10
CA VAL A 62 20.50 -0.64 -1.21
C VAL A 62 19.31 -1.39 -1.75
N ALA A 63 18.25 -0.68 -2.09
CA ALA A 63 17.15 -1.21 -2.89
C ALA A 63 17.58 -1.20 -4.36
N VAL A 64 17.52 -2.39 -4.98
CA VAL A 64 17.72 -2.57 -6.42
C VAL A 64 16.34 -2.87 -7.01
N ASN A 65 15.87 -2.02 -7.92
CA ASN A 65 14.54 -2.16 -8.54
C ASN A 65 14.66 -1.96 -10.04
N ILE A 66 14.34 -2.98 -10.82
CA ILE A 66 14.35 -2.94 -12.29
C ILE A 66 12.92 -3.03 -12.80
N TRP A 67 12.52 -2.05 -13.60
CA TRP A 67 11.24 -2.02 -14.29
C TRP A 67 11.44 -2.17 -15.80
N TYR A 68 10.83 -3.20 -16.38
CA TYR A 68 10.70 -3.36 -17.82
C TYR A 68 9.36 -2.81 -18.27
N HIS A 69 9.37 -1.91 -19.26
CA HIS A 69 8.14 -1.31 -19.80
C HIS A 69 7.43 -2.27 -20.76
N VAL A 70 7.07 -3.42 -20.24
CA VAL A 70 6.35 -4.49 -20.93
C VAL A 70 5.44 -5.21 -19.95
N GLY A 71 4.16 -5.35 -20.31
CA GLY A 71 3.16 -6.02 -19.51
C GLY A 71 2.15 -6.75 -20.39
N SER A 72 1.02 -7.17 -19.83
CA SER A 72 0.04 -7.93 -20.59
C SER A 72 -0.64 -7.13 -21.71
N LYS A 73 -0.62 -5.78 -21.67
CA LYS A 73 -1.09 -4.94 -22.79
C LYS A 73 -0.31 -5.14 -24.10
N ASP A 74 0.92 -5.64 -23.99
CA ASP A 74 1.84 -5.80 -25.11
C ASP A 74 1.72 -7.17 -25.77
N GLU A 75 0.85 -8.03 -25.22
CA GLU A 75 0.52 -9.35 -25.75
C GLU A 75 -0.39 -9.23 -26.98
N THR A 76 -0.48 -10.31 -27.71
CA THR A 76 -1.38 -10.40 -28.86
C THR A 76 -2.44 -11.49 -28.64
N PRO A 77 -3.65 -11.35 -29.21
CA PRO A 77 -4.67 -12.40 -29.12
C PRO A 77 -4.10 -13.78 -29.49
N GLY A 78 -4.42 -14.79 -28.70
CA GLY A 78 -3.87 -16.15 -28.83
C GLY A 78 -2.51 -16.35 -28.13
N ARG A 79 -1.99 -15.32 -27.46
CA ARG A 79 -0.75 -15.32 -26.67
C ARG A 79 -0.91 -14.53 -25.37
N THR A 80 -2.05 -14.65 -24.70
CA THR A 80 -2.31 -13.97 -23.43
C THR A 80 -1.69 -14.75 -22.26
N GLY A 81 -1.22 -14.06 -21.24
CA GLY A 81 -0.52 -14.62 -20.09
C GLY A 81 1.01 -14.73 -20.25
N PHE A 82 1.56 -14.32 -21.41
CA PHE A 82 2.99 -14.42 -21.68
C PHE A 82 3.86 -13.52 -20.81
N ALA A 83 3.42 -12.31 -20.52
CA ALA A 83 4.14 -11.40 -19.66
C ALA A 83 4.31 -11.97 -18.24
N HIS A 84 3.26 -12.58 -17.69
CA HIS A 84 3.27 -13.21 -16.39
C HIS A 84 4.04 -14.55 -16.38
N LEU A 85 3.84 -15.39 -17.39
CA LEU A 85 4.63 -16.61 -17.56
C LEU A 85 6.14 -16.28 -17.64
N PHE A 86 6.47 -15.18 -18.30
CA PHE A 86 7.85 -14.74 -18.44
C PHE A 86 8.44 -14.25 -17.10
N GLU A 87 7.64 -13.58 -16.28
CA GLU A 87 8.04 -13.25 -14.89
C GLU A 87 8.48 -14.50 -14.14
N HIS A 88 7.68 -15.57 -14.17
CA HIS A 88 8.00 -16.85 -13.54
C HIS A 88 9.30 -17.47 -14.06
N LEU A 89 9.45 -17.51 -15.39
CA LEU A 89 10.67 -18.04 -16.02
C LEU A 89 11.93 -17.30 -15.52
N MET A 90 11.85 -15.98 -15.34
CA MET A 90 12.99 -15.18 -14.90
C MET A 90 13.39 -15.41 -13.42
N PHE A 91 12.62 -16.16 -12.64
CA PHE A 91 13.00 -16.64 -11.32
C PHE A 91 13.72 -17.99 -11.31
N GLN A 92 13.78 -18.68 -12.46
CA GLN A 92 14.34 -20.03 -12.56
C GLN A 92 15.81 -20.05 -13.02
N GLY A 93 16.52 -18.94 -12.80
CA GLY A 93 17.93 -18.84 -13.13
C GLY A 93 18.22 -18.21 -14.49
N SER A 94 19.50 -18.26 -14.86
CA SER A 94 20.06 -17.63 -16.06
C SER A 94 21.15 -18.53 -16.69
N GLU A 95 21.81 -18.11 -17.74
CA GLU A 95 22.84 -18.91 -18.43
C GLU A 95 24.03 -19.22 -17.52
N ASN A 96 24.42 -18.30 -16.62
CA ASN A 96 25.57 -18.42 -15.76
C ASN A 96 25.20 -18.77 -14.29
N TYR A 97 23.90 -18.82 -13.97
CA TYR A 97 23.35 -19.28 -12.69
C TYR A 97 22.11 -20.14 -12.91
N ARG A 98 22.26 -21.47 -12.77
CA ARG A 98 21.25 -22.47 -13.15
C ARG A 98 20.39 -22.95 -11.99
N ASP A 99 20.16 -22.10 -10.99
CA ASP A 99 19.38 -22.43 -9.81
C ASP A 99 18.34 -21.33 -9.54
N GLU A 100 17.48 -21.51 -8.55
CA GLU A 100 16.47 -20.55 -8.17
C GLU A 100 17.07 -19.17 -7.87
N PHE A 101 16.51 -18.12 -8.46
CA PHE A 101 17.04 -16.76 -8.40
C PHE A 101 17.14 -16.20 -6.98
N PHE A 102 16.23 -16.56 -6.08
CA PHE A 102 16.21 -16.06 -4.70
C PHE A 102 17.34 -16.64 -3.80
N GLY A 103 17.88 -17.80 -4.11
CA GLY A 103 18.86 -18.46 -3.27
C GLY A 103 20.09 -17.62 -2.87
N PRO A 104 20.78 -16.90 -3.78
CA PRO A 104 21.85 -15.97 -3.42
C PRO A 104 21.38 -14.82 -2.52
N PHE A 105 20.19 -14.29 -2.75
CA PHE A 105 19.62 -13.17 -1.98
C PHE A 105 19.25 -13.60 -0.55
N GLU A 106 18.69 -14.78 -0.35
CA GLU A 106 18.38 -15.31 0.97
C GLU A 106 19.65 -15.48 1.82
N ARG A 107 20.74 -15.97 1.20
CA ARG A 107 22.02 -16.14 1.90
C ARG A 107 22.63 -14.84 2.40
N VAL A 108 22.32 -13.71 1.80
CA VAL A 108 22.83 -12.39 2.21
C VAL A 108 21.82 -11.61 3.05
N GLY A 109 20.68 -12.22 3.42
CA GLY A 109 19.63 -11.57 4.21
C GLY A 109 18.92 -10.44 3.46
N ALA A 110 18.74 -10.57 2.16
CA ALA A 110 17.94 -9.64 1.37
C ALA A 110 16.49 -9.60 1.87
N THR A 111 15.88 -8.43 1.78
CA THR A 111 14.48 -8.22 2.14
C THR A 111 13.68 -7.67 0.96
N ASP A 112 12.36 -7.71 1.07
CA ASP A 112 11.42 -7.20 0.04
C ASP A 112 11.68 -7.76 -1.37
N GLN A 113 12.27 -8.97 -1.46
CA GLN A 113 12.55 -9.58 -2.75
C GLN A 113 11.26 -10.08 -3.41
N ASN A 114 11.00 -9.63 -4.64
CA ASN A 114 9.81 -10.02 -5.39
C ASN A 114 9.95 -9.66 -6.87
N GLY A 115 9.01 -10.16 -7.68
CA GLY A 115 8.69 -9.70 -9.03
C GLY A 115 7.20 -9.54 -9.18
N THR A 116 6.77 -8.67 -10.06
CA THR A 116 5.35 -8.51 -10.39
C THR A 116 5.15 -8.15 -11.84
N THR A 117 4.05 -8.62 -12.40
CA THR A 117 3.56 -8.23 -13.72
C THR A 117 2.16 -7.65 -13.61
N ASN A 118 1.93 -6.54 -14.28
CA ASN A 118 0.58 -6.01 -14.47
C ASN A 118 0.30 -5.76 -15.95
N THR A 119 -0.75 -5.02 -16.24
CA THR A 119 -1.09 -4.67 -17.62
C THR A 119 0.02 -3.90 -18.34
N ASP A 120 0.80 -3.08 -17.63
CA ASP A 120 1.67 -2.05 -18.23
C ASP A 120 3.16 -2.33 -18.10
N ARG A 121 3.58 -3.11 -17.08
CA ARG A 121 5.00 -3.33 -16.79
C ARG A 121 5.26 -4.67 -16.10
N THR A 122 6.51 -5.11 -16.13
CA THR A 122 7.07 -6.18 -15.30
C THR A 122 8.25 -5.63 -14.51
N ASN A 123 8.31 -5.90 -13.22
CA ASN A 123 9.43 -5.45 -12.40
C ASN A 123 9.96 -6.54 -11.47
N TYR A 124 11.21 -6.34 -11.04
CA TYR A 124 11.88 -7.17 -10.06
C TYR A 124 12.62 -6.26 -9.08
N PHE A 125 12.56 -6.60 -7.79
CA PHE A 125 13.17 -5.76 -6.77
C PHE A 125 13.56 -6.56 -5.53
N GLN A 126 14.58 -6.07 -4.84
CA GLN A 126 15.09 -6.54 -3.55
C GLN A 126 15.86 -5.45 -2.85
N ASN A 127 15.91 -5.52 -1.51
CA ASN A 127 16.83 -4.73 -0.71
C ASN A 127 17.97 -5.62 -0.26
N VAL A 128 19.20 -5.19 -0.48
CA VAL A 128 20.40 -5.95 -0.12
C VAL A 128 21.32 -5.12 0.78
N PRO A 129 22.11 -5.74 1.67
CA PRO A 129 23.24 -5.09 2.32
C PRO A 129 24.18 -4.46 1.27
N THR A 130 24.81 -3.32 1.59
CA THR A 130 25.71 -2.64 0.67
C THR A 130 26.83 -3.54 0.13
N THR A 131 27.32 -4.46 0.95
CA THR A 131 28.36 -5.45 0.58
C THR A 131 27.88 -6.52 -0.39
N ALA A 132 26.57 -6.71 -0.53
CA ALA A 132 25.97 -7.65 -1.47
C ALA A 132 25.49 -7.00 -2.78
N LEU A 133 25.75 -5.68 -2.97
CA LEU A 133 25.30 -4.96 -4.15
C LEU A 133 25.91 -5.54 -5.45
N ASP A 134 27.18 -5.93 -5.45
CA ASP A 134 27.81 -6.54 -6.63
C ASP A 134 27.12 -7.87 -7.00
N MET A 135 26.77 -8.68 -6.04
CA MET A 135 26.00 -9.92 -6.25
C MET A 135 24.61 -9.62 -6.85
N ALA A 136 23.91 -8.64 -6.27
CA ALA A 136 22.56 -8.28 -6.75
C ALA A 136 22.58 -7.76 -8.19
N LEU A 137 23.53 -6.87 -8.53
CA LEU A 137 23.66 -6.32 -9.89
C LEU A 137 24.15 -7.37 -10.88
N TRP A 138 24.99 -8.32 -10.44
CA TRP A 138 25.39 -9.46 -11.26
C TRP A 138 24.17 -10.32 -11.62
N MET A 139 23.36 -10.70 -10.64
CA MET A 139 22.16 -11.52 -10.83
C MET A 139 21.16 -10.84 -11.76
N GLU A 140 20.86 -9.55 -11.52
CA GLU A 140 19.95 -8.76 -12.34
C GLU A 140 20.43 -8.60 -13.78
N SER A 141 21.72 -8.35 -13.97
CA SER A 141 22.29 -8.18 -15.29
C SER A 141 22.43 -9.50 -16.04
N ASP A 142 22.65 -10.61 -15.34
CA ASP A 142 22.72 -11.93 -15.95
C ASP A 142 21.34 -12.34 -16.50
N ARG A 143 20.27 -12.15 -15.74
CA ARG A 143 18.92 -12.42 -16.27
C ARG A 143 18.49 -11.40 -17.34
N MET A 144 18.99 -10.15 -17.35
CA MET A 144 18.69 -9.20 -18.42
C MET A 144 19.38 -9.55 -19.73
N GLY A 145 20.66 -9.95 -19.69
CA GLY A 145 21.48 -10.15 -20.89
C GLY A 145 21.76 -11.59 -21.27
N HIS A 146 21.68 -12.54 -20.31
CA HIS A 146 22.14 -13.93 -20.46
C HIS A 146 21.07 -14.93 -19.95
N PHE A 147 19.85 -14.79 -20.45
CA PHE A 147 18.71 -15.56 -19.95
C PHE A 147 18.28 -16.70 -20.87
N LEU A 148 18.24 -16.43 -22.21
CA LEU A 148 17.56 -17.33 -23.15
C LEU A 148 18.18 -18.71 -23.27
N GLY A 149 19.49 -18.85 -23.03
CA GLY A 149 20.15 -20.15 -23.01
C GLY A 149 19.78 -21.01 -21.80
N ALA A 150 19.16 -20.42 -20.76
CA ALA A 150 18.64 -21.16 -19.61
C ALA A 150 17.23 -21.73 -19.86
N VAL A 151 16.47 -21.17 -20.78
CA VAL A 151 15.08 -21.54 -21.03
C VAL A 151 15.01 -22.68 -22.04
N ASP A 152 14.67 -23.86 -21.54
CA ASP A 152 14.39 -25.05 -22.35
C ASP A 152 12.92 -25.46 -22.24
N GLN A 153 12.54 -26.55 -22.92
CA GLN A 153 11.16 -27.02 -22.97
C GLN A 153 10.68 -27.52 -21.59
N ALA A 154 11.56 -28.16 -20.81
CA ALA A 154 11.20 -28.70 -19.50
C ALA A 154 10.85 -27.57 -18.53
N LEU A 155 11.67 -26.53 -18.48
CA LEU A 155 11.43 -25.35 -17.65
C LEU A 155 10.14 -24.60 -18.09
N LEU A 156 9.92 -24.45 -19.39
CA LEU A 156 8.70 -23.85 -19.90
C LEU A 156 7.45 -24.63 -19.48
N ASP A 157 7.49 -25.97 -19.56
CA ASP A 157 6.36 -26.83 -19.21
C ASP A 157 6.09 -26.80 -17.70
N GLU A 158 7.13 -26.76 -16.88
CA GLU A 158 7.03 -26.61 -15.43
C GLU A 158 6.37 -25.29 -15.05
N GLN A 159 6.91 -24.16 -15.51
CA GLN A 159 6.40 -22.84 -15.15
C GLN A 159 5.01 -22.56 -15.74
N ARG A 160 4.69 -23.12 -16.91
CA ARG A 160 3.32 -23.13 -17.42
C ARG A 160 2.37 -23.80 -16.42
N GLY A 161 2.77 -24.94 -15.87
CA GLY A 161 1.99 -25.66 -14.86
C GLY A 161 1.76 -24.82 -13.60
N VAL A 162 2.77 -24.09 -13.14
CA VAL A 162 2.69 -23.16 -12.00
C VAL A 162 1.67 -22.05 -12.26
N VAL A 163 1.80 -21.32 -13.36
CA VAL A 163 0.88 -20.22 -13.74
C VAL A 163 -0.56 -20.71 -13.90
N GLN A 164 -0.75 -21.88 -14.49
CA GLN A 164 -2.08 -22.51 -14.61
C GLN A 164 -2.67 -22.86 -13.26
N ASN A 165 -1.83 -23.31 -12.31
CA ASN A 165 -2.28 -23.62 -10.96
C ASN A 165 -2.68 -22.36 -10.19
N GLU A 166 -1.93 -21.29 -10.33
CA GLU A 166 -2.28 -19.98 -9.76
C GLU A 166 -3.60 -19.44 -10.33
N LYS A 167 -3.83 -19.58 -11.65
CA LYS A 167 -5.11 -19.22 -12.26
C LYS A 167 -6.25 -19.99 -11.61
N ARG A 168 -6.13 -21.31 -11.49
CA ARG A 168 -7.14 -22.14 -10.81
C ARG A 168 -7.35 -21.74 -9.35
N GLN A 169 -6.27 -21.49 -8.61
CA GLN A 169 -6.35 -21.01 -7.22
C GLN A 169 -7.07 -19.67 -7.14
N GLY A 170 -6.72 -18.71 -8.01
CA GLY A 170 -7.34 -17.39 -8.06
C GLY A 170 -8.84 -17.44 -8.41
N GLU A 171 -9.22 -18.29 -9.35
CA GLU A 171 -10.63 -18.54 -9.72
C GLU A 171 -11.40 -19.23 -8.59
N ASN A 172 -10.75 -20.10 -7.83
CA ASN A 172 -11.37 -20.82 -6.71
C ASN A 172 -11.53 -19.98 -5.44
N GLN A 173 -10.91 -18.79 -5.35
CA GLN A 173 -11.17 -17.88 -4.25
C GLN A 173 -12.63 -17.39 -4.26
N PRO A 174 -13.23 -17.08 -3.12
CA PRO A 174 -14.52 -16.41 -3.07
C PRO A 174 -14.54 -15.17 -3.96
N TYR A 175 -15.59 -15.04 -4.78
CA TYR A 175 -15.74 -13.97 -5.79
C TYR A 175 -14.73 -14.01 -6.95
N GLY A 176 -13.86 -15.02 -7.02
CA GLY A 176 -12.84 -15.17 -8.07
C GLY A 176 -13.40 -15.31 -9.48
N VAL A 177 -14.65 -15.76 -9.61
CA VAL A 177 -15.39 -15.88 -10.89
C VAL A 177 -15.51 -14.57 -11.66
N LEU A 178 -15.34 -13.40 -10.99
CA LEU A 178 -15.47 -12.11 -11.63
C LEU A 178 -14.22 -11.69 -12.44
N ARG A 179 -13.03 -12.19 -12.10
CA ARG A 179 -11.75 -11.67 -12.61
C ARG A 179 -11.65 -11.61 -14.12
N GLU A 180 -11.92 -12.71 -14.80
CA GLU A 180 -11.78 -12.80 -16.26
C GLU A 180 -12.94 -12.12 -17.00
N PRO A 181 -14.23 -12.37 -16.65
CA PRO A 181 -15.35 -11.71 -17.31
C PRO A 181 -15.32 -10.17 -17.18
N LEU A 182 -14.77 -9.63 -16.09
CA LEU A 182 -14.68 -8.19 -15.85
C LEU A 182 -13.88 -7.48 -16.95
N SER A 183 -12.68 -7.94 -17.27
CA SER A 183 -11.82 -7.31 -18.29
C SER A 183 -12.50 -7.31 -19.67
N LYS A 184 -13.15 -8.43 -20.04
CA LYS A 184 -13.88 -8.58 -21.30
C LYS A 184 -15.13 -7.69 -21.38
N ALA A 185 -15.78 -7.43 -20.25
CA ALA A 185 -16.96 -6.58 -20.19
C ALA A 185 -16.62 -5.07 -20.16
N LEU A 186 -15.47 -4.70 -19.59
CA LEU A 186 -15.04 -3.31 -19.49
C LEU A 186 -14.45 -2.76 -20.79
N PHE A 187 -13.78 -3.59 -21.57
CA PHE A 187 -13.05 -3.13 -22.76
C PHE A 187 -13.54 -3.81 -24.02
N PRO A 188 -13.57 -3.09 -25.16
CA PRO A 188 -13.95 -3.68 -26.43
C PRO A 188 -12.98 -4.81 -26.84
N LYS A 189 -13.49 -5.77 -27.59
CA LYS A 189 -12.67 -6.90 -28.08
C LYS A 189 -11.44 -6.41 -28.85
N GLY A 190 -10.27 -6.88 -28.45
CA GLY A 190 -8.97 -6.50 -29.02
C GLY A 190 -8.31 -5.29 -28.37
N HIS A 191 -8.99 -4.60 -27.43
CA HIS A 191 -8.33 -3.62 -26.61
C HIS A 191 -7.28 -4.31 -25.71
N PRO A 192 -6.06 -3.76 -25.52
CA PRO A 192 -5.00 -4.40 -24.72
C PRO A 192 -5.36 -4.72 -23.27
N TYR A 193 -6.38 -4.11 -22.72
CA TYR A 193 -6.90 -4.39 -21.37
C TYR A 193 -8.13 -5.32 -21.36
N SER A 194 -8.52 -5.89 -22.50
CA SER A 194 -9.66 -6.82 -22.57
C SER A 194 -9.35 -8.25 -22.11
N TRP A 195 -8.11 -8.55 -21.76
CA TRP A 195 -7.69 -9.81 -21.13
C TRP A 195 -6.96 -9.58 -19.81
N THR A 196 -6.86 -10.62 -19.01
CA THR A 196 -6.18 -10.57 -17.72
C THR A 196 -4.68 -10.82 -17.87
N THR A 197 -3.88 -10.30 -16.93
CA THR A 197 -2.43 -10.53 -16.90
C THR A 197 -2.05 -12.01 -16.81
N ILE A 198 -2.87 -12.83 -16.12
CA ILE A 198 -2.63 -14.27 -16.02
C ILE A 198 -2.95 -15.02 -17.32
N GLY A 199 -3.70 -14.41 -18.22
CA GLY A 199 -4.05 -14.96 -19.53
C GLY A 199 -5.07 -16.10 -19.51
N SER A 200 -5.28 -16.73 -20.68
CA SER A 200 -6.15 -17.88 -20.82
C SER A 200 -5.40 -19.20 -20.70
N MET A 201 -6.07 -20.26 -20.21
CA MET A 201 -5.49 -21.61 -20.17
C MET A 201 -5.12 -22.11 -21.56
N ASN A 202 -5.95 -21.79 -22.56
CA ASN A 202 -5.74 -22.21 -23.93
C ASN A 202 -4.49 -21.57 -24.53
N ASP A 203 -4.27 -20.27 -24.30
CA ASP A 203 -3.10 -19.56 -24.80
C ASP A 203 -1.82 -20.04 -24.09
N LEU A 204 -1.88 -20.26 -22.78
CA LEU A 204 -0.77 -20.81 -21.99
C LEU A 204 -0.41 -22.22 -22.47
N ASN A 205 -1.40 -23.10 -22.72
CA ASN A 205 -1.17 -24.45 -23.26
C ASN A 205 -0.50 -24.42 -24.62
N ALA A 206 -0.86 -23.45 -25.43
CA ALA A 206 -0.34 -23.34 -26.80
C ALA A 206 0.99 -22.56 -26.87
N ALA A 207 1.53 -22.03 -25.74
CA ALA A 207 2.80 -21.33 -25.70
C ALA A 207 3.96 -22.21 -26.12
N SER A 208 4.71 -21.83 -27.16
CA SER A 208 5.91 -22.53 -27.60
C SER A 208 7.18 -21.87 -27.05
N LEU A 209 8.26 -22.65 -27.03
CA LEU A 209 9.57 -22.13 -26.61
C LEU A 209 10.02 -20.94 -27.50
N GLU A 210 9.71 -20.98 -28.80
CA GLU A 210 10.08 -19.89 -29.72
C GLU A 210 9.21 -18.64 -29.47
N ASP A 211 7.95 -18.77 -29.10
CA ASP A 211 7.11 -17.62 -28.70
C ASP A 211 7.71 -16.92 -27.49
N VAL A 212 8.14 -17.70 -26.46
CA VAL A 212 8.78 -17.17 -25.24
C VAL A 212 10.09 -16.46 -25.57
N LYS A 213 10.96 -17.09 -26.40
CA LYS A 213 12.22 -16.48 -26.82
C LYS A 213 12.01 -15.22 -27.68
N THR A 214 10.98 -15.21 -28.50
CA THR A 214 10.61 -14.04 -29.30
C THR A 214 10.12 -12.89 -28.42
N TRP A 215 9.31 -13.19 -27.39
CA TRP A 215 8.85 -12.20 -26.41
C TRP A 215 10.02 -11.49 -25.74
N PHE A 216 11.00 -12.26 -25.22
CA PHE A 216 12.18 -11.70 -24.60
C PHE A 216 12.97 -10.79 -25.55
N ARG A 217 13.33 -11.30 -26.75
CA ARG A 217 14.12 -10.56 -27.72
C ARG A 217 13.48 -9.25 -28.17
N ARG A 218 12.15 -9.16 -28.11
CA ARG A 218 11.39 -7.96 -28.47
C ARG A 218 11.35 -6.92 -27.37
N ALA A 219 11.15 -7.32 -26.13
CA ALA A 219 10.70 -6.44 -25.08
C ALA A 219 11.69 -6.28 -23.92
N TYR A 220 12.53 -7.29 -23.67
CA TYR A 220 13.46 -7.27 -22.56
C TYR A 220 14.86 -6.83 -23.05
N GLY A 221 15.22 -5.62 -22.70
CA GLY A 221 16.52 -5.06 -22.99
C GLY A 221 16.75 -3.77 -22.24
N PRO A 222 18.02 -3.33 -22.13
CA PRO A 222 18.37 -2.16 -21.33
C PRO A 222 17.65 -0.88 -21.78
N ASN A 223 17.39 -0.70 -23.06
CA ASN A 223 16.70 0.46 -23.61
C ASN A 223 15.18 0.47 -23.39
N ASN A 224 14.60 -0.60 -22.86
CA ASN A 224 13.19 -0.70 -22.44
C ASN A 224 13.07 -0.94 -20.92
N ALA A 225 14.13 -0.62 -20.18
CA ALA A 225 14.21 -0.82 -18.73
C ALA A 225 14.68 0.44 -18.01
N VAL A 226 14.27 0.54 -16.74
CA VAL A 226 14.75 1.52 -15.78
C VAL A 226 15.29 0.79 -14.57
N LEU A 227 16.54 1.07 -14.21
CA LEU A 227 17.16 0.59 -12.97
C LEU A 227 17.11 1.72 -11.94
N VAL A 228 16.51 1.47 -10.77
CA VAL A 228 16.56 2.38 -9.63
C VAL A 228 17.41 1.78 -8.53
N LEU A 229 18.41 2.54 -8.08
CA LEU A 229 19.25 2.22 -6.93
C LEU A 229 18.96 3.24 -5.83
N ALA A 230 18.39 2.79 -4.71
CA ALA A 230 18.02 3.67 -3.62
C ALA A 230 18.58 3.16 -2.28
N GLY A 231 19.24 4.03 -1.52
CA GLY A 231 19.82 3.66 -0.24
C GLY A 231 21.23 4.18 -0.05
N ASP A 232 22.08 3.41 0.62
CA ASP A 232 23.47 3.79 0.87
C ASP A 232 24.34 3.58 -0.37
N ILE A 233 24.09 4.39 -1.38
CA ILE A 233 24.82 4.44 -2.65
C ILE A 233 24.90 5.89 -3.14
N ASP A 234 26.04 6.27 -3.74
CA ASP A 234 26.19 7.55 -4.43
C ASP A 234 26.22 7.40 -5.94
N LEU A 235 26.12 8.53 -6.65
CA LEU A 235 26.07 8.56 -8.10
C LEU A 235 27.35 7.99 -8.76
N ALA A 236 28.53 8.20 -8.16
CA ALA A 236 29.80 7.73 -8.74
C ALA A 236 29.86 6.20 -8.71
N THR A 237 29.55 5.61 -7.55
CA THR A 237 29.47 4.16 -7.36
C THR A 237 28.40 3.54 -8.25
N ALA A 238 27.23 4.18 -8.35
CA ALA A 238 26.15 3.71 -9.21
C ALA A 238 26.55 3.69 -10.69
N LYS A 239 27.24 4.73 -11.17
CA LYS A 239 27.76 4.80 -12.56
C LYS A 239 28.77 3.70 -12.84
N GLU A 240 29.74 3.51 -11.95
CA GLU A 240 30.76 2.46 -12.08
C GLU A 240 30.11 1.07 -12.14
N LYS A 241 29.27 0.75 -11.16
CA LYS A 241 28.64 -0.58 -11.05
C LYS A 241 27.62 -0.84 -12.18
N ALA A 242 26.81 0.14 -12.54
CA ALA A 242 25.87 -0.04 -13.65
C ALA A 242 26.62 -0.25 -14.99
N ALA A 243 27.68 0.49 -15.25
CA ALA A 243 28.52 0.29 -16.43
C ALA A 243 29.19 -1.08 -16.43
N LYS A 244 29.71 -1.52 -15.26
CA LYS A 244 30.38 -2.81 -15.09
C LYS A 244 29.46 -4.00 -15.39
N TYR A 245 28.25 -4.00 -14.83
CA TYR A 245 27.36 -5.16 -14.89
C TYR A 245 26.41 -5.15 -16.09
N PHE A 246 25.92 -3.97 -16.52
CA PHE A 246 24.91 -3.86 -17.57
C PHE A 246 25.42 -3.28 -18.88
N GLY A 247 26.64 -2.73 -18.90
CA GLY A 247 27.13 -1.96 -20.05
C GLY A 247 27.35 -2.77 -21.32
N ASP A 248 27.67 -4.05 -21.23
CA ASP A 248 27.91 -4.98 -22.34
C ASP A 248 26.62 -5.61 -22.90
N ILE A 249 25.48 -5.44 -22.23
CA ILE A 249 24.21 -6.00 -22.69
C ILE A 249 23.71 -5.21 -23.91
N PRO A 250 23.43 -5.88 -25.04
CA PRO A 250 22.96 -5.20 -26.24
C PRO A 250 21.52 -4.67 -26.06
N ALA A 251 21.23 -3.53 -26.65
CA ALA A 251 19.88 -2.98 -26.69
C ALA A 251 18.93 -3.91 -27.47
N ALA A 252 17.70 -4.04 -26.99
CA ALA A 252 16.62 -4.64 -27.76
C ALA A 252 16.24 -3.75 -28.94
N PRO A 253 15.51 -4.29 -29.94
CA PRO A 253 14.82 -3.47 -30.94
C PRO A 253 13.94 -2.41 -30.29
N ASP A 254 13.62 -1.33 -31.01
CA ASP A 254 12.69 -0.32 -30.52
C ASP A 254 11.31 -0.96 -30.25
N PHE A 255 10.92 -0.97 -29.00
CA PHE A 255 9.68 -1.52 -28.55
C PHE A 255 8.59 -0.43 -28.58
N LYS A 256 7.59 -0.62 -29.46
CA LYS A 256 6.48 0.32 -29.58
C LYS A 256 5.37 -0.03 -28.59
N GLN A 257 5.08 0.90 -27.71
CA GLN A 257 3.93 0.79 -26.82
C GLN A 257 2.61 0.89 -27.61
N PRO A 258 1.57 0.11 -27.24
CA PRO A 258 0.24 0.27 -27.81
C PRO A 258 -0.26 1.70 -27.56
N ALA A 259 -0.93 2.27 -28.56
CA ALA A 259 -1.61 3.55 -28.46
C ALA A 259 -3.08 3.33 -28.81
N VAL A 260 -3.93 3.40 -27.80
CA VAL A 260 -5.38 3.20 -27.93
C VAL A 260 -6.11 4.23 -27.07
N ASP A 261 -7.37 4.52 -27.41
CA ASP A 261 -8.21 5.40 -26.61
C ASP A 261 -8.62 4.73 -25.28
N VAL A 262 -8.98 5.54 -24.28
CA VAL A 262 -9.48 5.09 -22.96
C VAL A 262 -10.70 4.16 -23.06
N ALA A 263 -11.45 4.23 -24.14
CA ALA A 263 -12.68 3.46 -24.41
C ALA A 263 -13.75 3.59 -23.31
N PRO A 264 -14.25 4.82 -23.01
CA PRO A 264 -15.36 4.98 -22.08
C PRO A 264 -16.58 4.16 -22.55
N LEU A 265 -17.29 3.56 -21.61
CA LEU A 265 -18.52 2.82 -21.92
C LEU A 265 -19.59 3.81 -22.39
N LYS A 266 -20.31 3.45 -23.46
CA LYS A 266 -21.33 4.33 -24.08
C LYS A 266 -22.69 4.27 -23.37
N ALA A 267 -22.94 3.17 -22.65
CA ALA A 267 -24.16 2.92 -21.90
C ALA A 267 -23.87 1.99 -20.73
N ASP A 268 -24.76 2.01 -19.77
CA ASP A 268 -24.70 1.08 -18.64
C ASP A 268 -24.90 -0.35 -19.13
N SER A 269 -24.09 -1.26 -18.57
CA SER A 269 -24.18 -2.68 -18.83
C SER A 269 -24.15 -3.45 -17.51
N ARG A 270 -24.58 -4.71 -17.53
CA ARG A 270 -24.70 -5.50 -16.29
C ARG A 270 -24.15 -6.92 -16.50
N LEU A 271 -23.25 -7.31 -15.60
CA LEU A 271 -22.68 -8.65 -15.49
C LEU A 271 -23.10 -9.24 -14.14
N VAL A 272 -23.92 -10.28 -14.16
CA VAL A 272 -24.37 -10.98 -12.94
C VAL A 272 -23.83 -12.39 -12.96
N LEU A 273 -23.10 -12.75 -11.92
CA LEU A 273 -22.49 -14.07 -11.74
C LEU A 273 -22.93 -14.66 -10.40
N THR A 274 -22.81 -15.98 -10.28
CA THR A 274 -23.08 -16.70 -9.01
C THR A 274 -21.82 -17.40 -8.51
N ASP A 275 -21.64 -17.39 -7.17
CA ASP A 275 -20.54 -18.08 -6.53
C ASP A 275 -20.94 -18.59 -5.14
N LYS A 276 -20.19 -19.56 -4.60
CA LYS A 276 -20.36 -20.09 -3.23
C LYS A 276 -19.83 -19.08 -2.22
N VAL A 277 -20.54 -17.99 -2.04
CA VAL A 277 -20.16 -16.85 -1.17
C VAL A 277 -21.29 -16.54 -0.19
N PRO A 278 -20.99 -15.93 0.99
CA PRO A 278 -21.99 -15.68 2.01
C PRO A 278 -22.92 -14.50 1.71
N GLN A 279 -22.49 -13.57 0.84
CA GLN A 279 -23.21 -12.31 0.59
C GLN A 279 -22.94 -11.79 -0.82
N VAL A 280 -23.76 -10.83 -1.25
CA VAL A 280 -23.62 -10.20 -2.56
C VAL A 280 -22.41 -9.26 -2.57
N SER A 281 -21.53 -9.44 -3.56
CA SER A 281 -20.54 -8.43 -3.93
C SER A 281 -21.09 -7.61 -5.09
N TRP A 282 -21.33 -6.33 -4.85
CA TRP A 282 -21.84 -5.39 -5.82
C TRP A 282 -20.72 -4.42 -6.21
N ASN A 283 -20.47 -4.26 -7.52
CA ASN A 283 -19.42 -3.39 -8.02
C ASN A 283 -19.94 -2.61 -9.22
N ARG A 284 -19.46 -1.36 -9.37
CA ARG A 284 -19.69 -0.53 -10.54
C ARG A 284 -18.38 0.07 -11.01
N PHE A 285 -18.11 -0.02 -12.31
CA PHE A 285 -16.86 0.38 -12.92
C PHE A 285 -17.07 1.33 -14.09
N TRP A 286 -16.17 2.30 -14.23
CA TRP A 286 -16.05 3.21 -15.36
C TRP A 286 -14.64 3.17 -15.91
N ASN A 287 -14.49 3.21 -17.23
CA ASN A 287 -13.23 3.54 -17.87
C ASN A 287 -13.10 5.08 -17.88
N VAL A 288 -11.99 5.57 -17.30
CA VAL A 288 -11.77 7.00 -17.06
C VAL A 288 -10.38 7.43 -17.51
N ALA A 289 -10.02 8.69 -17.28
CA ALA A 289 -8.70 9.23 -17.59
C ALA A 289 -7.57 8.32 -17.13
N GLN A 290 -6.56 8.15 -17.99
CA GLN A 290 -5.37 7.33 -17.75
C GLN A 290 -4.35 8.04 -16.86
N ASN A 291 -3.34 7.30 -16.41
CA ASN A 291 -2.19 7.83 -15.66
C ASN A 291 -1.51 8.97 -16.43
N GLY A 292 -1.20 10.06 -15.73
CA GLY A 292 -0.58 11.27 -16.27
C GLY A 292 -1.56 12.26 -16.93
N ALA A 293 -2.85 11.90 -17.06
CA ALA A 293 -3.90 12.80 -17.56
C ALA A 293 -4.14 13.98 -16.61
N PRO A 294 -4.65 15.10 -17.12
CA PRO A 294 -4.93 16.27 -16.28
C PRO A 294 -5.92 16.03 -15.14
N GLU A 295 -6.91 15.15 -15.36
CA GLU A 295 -8.00 14.86 -14.43
C GLU A 295 -7.69 13.74 -13.43
N GLU A 296 -6.52 13.09 -13.53
CA GLU A 296 -6.12 11.96 -12.69
C GLU A 296 -6.26 12.26 -11.20
N ASP A 297 -5.60 13.32 -10.74
CA ASP A 297 -5.55 13.69 -9.32
C ASP A 297 -6.93 14.17 -8.81
N ASP A 298 -7.71 14.83 -9.65
CA ASP A 298 -9.08 15.27 -9.31
C ASP A 298 -10.05 14.08 -9.21
N LEU A 299 -9.88 13.03 -10.02
CA LEU A 299 -10.67 11.79 -9.92
C LEU A 299 -10.31 10.99 -8.67
N ASP A 300 -9.05 11.00 -8.24
CA ASP A 300 -8.65 10.36 -6.98
C ASP A 300 -9.27 11.10 -5.78
N LEU A 301 -9.24 12.43 -5.78
CA LEU A 301 -9.94 13.26 -4.79
C LEU A 301 -11.46 13.02 -4.79
N PHE A 302 -12.08 12.88 -5.96
CA PHE A 302 -13.50 12.57 -6.08
C PHE A 302 -13.82 11.20 -5.46
N ALA A 303 -12.98 10.19 -5.72
CA ALA A 303 -13.12 8.86 -5.14
C ALA A 303 -12.99 8.89 -3.62
N GLN A 304 -12.00 9.63 -3.10
CA GLN A 304 -11.78 9.78 -1.67
C GLN A 304 -13.00 10.36 -0.96
N VAL A 305 -13.62 11.41 -1.53
CA VAL A 305 -14.84 12.02 -0.98
C VAL A 305 -16.03 11.09 -1.06
N LEU A 306 -16.18 10.37 -2.17
CA LEU A 306 -17.33 9.48 -2.39
C LEU A 306 -17.33 8.27 -1.46
N GLY A 307 -16.20 7.54 -1.37
CA GLY A 307 -16.12 6.26 -0.66
C GLY A 307 -14.70 5.85 -0.26
N GLY A 308 -13.75 6.79 -0.15
CA GLY A 308 -12.35 6.47 0.16
C GLY A 308 -12.04 6.28 1.63
N SER A 309 -13.00 6.52 2.54
CA SER A 309 -12.75 6.51 3.98
C SER A 309 -14.00 6.16 4.79
N GLY A 310 -13.81 5.90 6.09
CA GLY A 310 -14.91 5.63 7.04
C GLY A 310 -15.82 6.83 7.32
N SER A 311 -15.43 8.04 6.93
CA SER A 311 -16.27 9.25 7.01
C SER A 311 -16.77 9.75 5.66
N SER A 312 -16.48 9.03 4.57
CA SER A 312 -16.93 9.35 3.22
C SER A 312 -18.46 9.29 3.08
N ARG A 313 -18.99 9.89 1.99
CA ARG A 313 -20.46 10.01 1.79
C ARG A 313 -21.16 8.65 1.80
N LEU A 314 -20.62 7.69 1.04
CA LEU A 314 -21.21 6.35 0.94
C LEU A 314 -21.10 5.56 2.24
N ASP A 315 -19.96 5.64 2.94
CA ASP A 315 -19.77 4.93 4.21
C ASP A 315 -20.76 5.45 5.27
N ARG A 316 -20.81 6.78 5.47
CA ARG A 316 -21.80 7.42 6.36
C ARG A 316 -23.24 6.98 6.07
N ARG A 317 -23.60 6.88 4.78
CA ARG A 317 -24.96 6.55 4.39
C ARG A 317 -25.26 5.07 4.51
N LEU A 318 -24.44 4.19 3.93
CA LEU A 318 -24.75 2.78 3.76
C LEU A 318 -24.29 1.89 4.93
N VAL A 319 -23.14 2.20 5.56
CA VAL A 319 -22.64 1.43 6.71
C VAL A 319 -23.24 1.91 8.02
N HIS A 320 -23.23 3.22 8.25
CA HIS A 320 -23.61 3.78 9.56
C HIS A 320 -25.09 4.10 9.68
N LYS A 321 -25.70 4.81 8.69
CA LYS A 321 -27.10 5.25 8.76
C LYS A 321 -28.07 4.16 8.37
N GLU A 322 -27.98 3.65 7.15
CA GLU A 322 -28.92 2.66 6.59
C GLU A 322 -28.57 1.23 7.00
N LYS A 323 -27.29 0.96 7.33
CA LYS A 323 -26.75 -0.34 7.76
C LYS A 323 -27.02 -1.48 6.78
N LEU A 324 -26.96 -1.20 5.48
CA LEU A 324 -27.29 -2.13 4.40
C LEU A 324 -26.09 -2.92 3.89
N VAL A 325 -24.87 -2.41 4.12
CA VAL A 325 -23.62 -3.04 3.69
C VAL A 325 -22.69 -3.23 4.88
N ASP A 326 -21.74 -4.17 4.77
CA ASP A 326 -20.70 -4.34 5.78
C ASP A 326 -19.51 -3.41 5.50
N ASN A 327 -19.22 -3.17 4.22
CA ASN A 327 -18.25 -2.17 3.76
C ASN A 327 -18.68 -1.63 2.41
N ILE A 328 -18.17 -0.44 2.10
CA ILE A 328 -18.25 0.19 0.80
C ILE A 328 -16.98 0.98 0.55
N SER A 329 -16.56 1.05 -0.70
CA SER A 329 -15.40 1.85 -1.10
C SER A 329 -15.60 2.46 -2.49
N ALA A 330 -14.97 3.60 -2.72
CA ALA A 330 -14.75 4.16 -4.04
C ALA A 330 -13.25 4.38 -4.24
N SER A 331 -12.75 4.12 -5.45
CA SER A 331 -11.33 4.28 -5.77
C SER A 331 -11.13 4.64 -7.24
N TYR A 332 -10.06 5.39 -7.50
CA TYR A 332 -9.49 5.60 -8.80
C TYR A 332 -8.19 4.79 -8.94
N PHE A 333 -7.98 4.20 -10.08
CA PHE A 333 -6.75 3.50 -10.44
C PHE A 333 -6.31 3.93 -11.83
N GLY A 334 -5.20 4.67 -11.91
CA GLY A 334 -4.60 5.11 -13.17
C GLY A 334 -3.68 4.04 -13.76
N ALA A 335 -4.05 3.48 -14.94
CA ALA A 335 -3.16 2.66 -15.74
C ALA A 335 -2.78 3.42 -17.02
N GLN A 336 -1.80 2.92 -17.79
CA GLN A 336 -1.17 3.68 -18.87
C GLN A 336 -2.12 4.00 -20.05
N LEU A 337 -3.01 3.07 -20.41
CA LEU A 337 -3.93 3.23 -21.55
C LEU A 337 -5.32 3.70 -21.14
N ALA A 338 -5.76 3.38 -19.93
CA ALA A 338 -7.06 3.79 -19.39
C ALA A 338 -7.02 3.71 -17.87
N GLY A 339 -7.55 4.70 -17.18
CA GLY A 339 -7.86 4.62 -15.76
C GLY A 339 -9.18 3.88 -15.52
N ARG A 340 -9.38 3.45 -14.28
CA ARG A 340 -10.61 2.83 -13.82
C ARG A 340 -11.09 3.51 -12.55
N PHE A 341 -12.34 3.97 -12.58
CA PHE A 341 -13.04 4.39 -11.37
C PHE A 341 -13.97 3.25 -10.94
N SER A 342 -14.02 2.95 -9.65
CA SER A 342 -14.83 1.86 -9.12
C SER A 342 -15.53 2.25 -7.83
N VAL A 343 -16.75 1.71 -7.65
CA VAL A 343 -17.48 1.67 -6.38
C VAL A 343 -17.77 0.21 -6.08
N SER A 344 -17.41 -0.26 -4.87
CA SER A 344 -17.56 -1.65 -4.47
C SER A 344 -18.24 -1.75 -3.10
N ALA A 345 -19.21 -2.66 -2.95
CA ALA A 345 -19.94 -2.87 -1.72
C ALA A 345 -20.14 -4.36 -1.40
N ALA A 346 -19.96 -4.73 -0.14
CA ALA A 346 -20.38 -6.03 0.40
C ALA A 346 -21.76 -5.88 1.04
N ILE A 347 -22.80 -6.37 0.35
CA ILE A 347 -24.19 -6.18 0.76
C ILE A 347 -24.57 -7.22 1.81
N LYS A 348 -25.18 -6.78 2.89
CA LYS A 348 -25.62 -7.69 3.98
C LYS A 348 -26.64 -8.72 3.48
N GLN A 349 -26.57 -9.89 4.07
CA GLN A 349 -27.49 -10.99 3.75
C GLN A 349 -28.96 -10.54 3.94
N GLY A 350 -29.80 -10.81 2.95
CA GLY A 350 -31.23 -10.46 2.97
C GLY A 350 -31.55 -9.03 2.55
N VAL A 351 -30.55 -8.20 2.24
CA VAL A 351 -30.76 -6.85 1.72
C VAL A 351 -30.92 -6.91 0.18
N ASP A 352 -31.90 -6.21 -0.34
CA ASP A 352 -32.08 -6.07 -1.80
C ASP A 352 -30.94 -5.19 -2.40
N PRO A 353 -30.12 -5.75 -3.31
CA PRO A 353 -29.07 -4.99 -3.98
C PRO A 353 -29.54 -3.72 -4.68
N LYS A 354 -30.77 -3.70 -5.21
CA LYS A 354 -31.36 -2.53 -5.86
C LYS A 354 -31.54 -1.35 -4.92
N LYS A 355 -31.80 -1.60 -3.64
CA LYS A 355 -31.88 -0.54 -2.63
C LYS A 355 -30.53 0.11 -2.40
N VAL A 356 -29.48 -0.70 -2.33
CA VAL A 356 -28.10 -0.20 -2.18
C VAL A 356 -27.68 0.59 -3.42
N GLU A 357 -27.95 0.06 -4.62
CA GLU A 357 -27.68 0.70 -5.91
C GLU A 357 -28.36 2.07 -6.01
N ALA A 358 -29.62 2.17 -5.64
CA ALA A 358 -30.36 3.45 -5.65
C ALA A 358 -29.73 4.51 -4.73
N ILE A 359 -29.23 4.11 -3.56
CA ILE A 359 -28.57 5.03 -2.63
C ILE A 359 -27.19 5.46 -3.17
N ILE A 360 -26.42 4.53 -3.77
CA ILE A 360 -25.15 4.86 -4.43
C ILE A 360 -25.38 5.86 -5.57
N ASP A 361 -26.42 5.63 -6.39
CA ASP A 361 -26.79 6.54 -7.46
C ASP A 361 -27.20 7.92 -6.95
N GLU A 362 -27.95 7.99 -5.85
CA GLU A 362 -28.36 9.26 -5.21
C GLU A 362 -27.12 10.07 -4.78
N GLU A 363 -26.20 9.45 -4.03
CA GLU A 363 -25.01 10.13 -3.52
C GLU A 363 -24.03 10.50 -4.66
N LEU A 364 -23.85 9.63 -5.66
CA LEU A 364 -23.03 9.93 -6.84
C LEU A 364 -23.61 11.11 -7.63
N LYS A 365 -24.92 11.11 -7.92
CA LYS A 365 -25.60 12.21 -8.61
C LYS A 365 -25.49 13.52 -7.84
N LYS A 366 -25.63 13.48 -6.53
CA LYS A 366 -25.46 14.63 -5.66
C LYS A 366 -24.04 15.19 -5.73
N LEU A 367 -23.03 14.33 -5.64
CA LEU A 367 -21.62 14.75 -5.73
C LEU A 367 -21.29 15.30 -7.12
N LEU A 368 -21.82 14.73 -8.20
CA LEU A 368 -21.69 15.27 -9.57
C LEU A 368 -22.38 16.62 -9.75
N ALA A 369 -23.58 16.82 -9.15
CA ALA A 369 -24.34 18.03 -9.27
C ALA A 369 -23.77 19.20 -8.45
N GLU A 370 -23.34 18.94 -7.22
CA GLU A 370 -22.92 19.96 -6.25
C GLU A 370 -21.39 20.11 -6.15
N GLY A 371 -20.64 19.02 -6.38
CA GLY A 371 -19.23 18.88 -6.03
C GLY A 371 -19.04 18.49 -4.56
N PRO A 372 -17.78 18.29 -4.11
CA PRO A 372 -17.47 18.16 -2.69
C PRO A 372 -17.72 19.47 -1.95
N THR A 373 -17.98 19.41 -0.65
CA THR A 373 -17.83 20.59 0.20
C THR A 373 -16.34 20.93 0.35
N GLN A 374 -16.02 22.17 0.76
CA GLN A 374 -14.61 22.54 0.99
C GLN A 374 -13.97 21.67 2.08
N GLU A 375 -14.73 21.35 3.14
CA GLU A 375 -14.26 20.49 4.22
C GLU A 375 -13.95 19.06 3.73
N GLU A 376 -14.83 18.46 2.92
CA GLU A 376 -14.59 17.12 2.32
C GLU A 376 -13.35 17.12 1.41
N LEU A 377 -13.16 18.19 0.63
CA LEU A 377 -11.98 18.33 -0.22
C LEU A 377 -10.70 18.48 0.59
N ASP A 378 -10.72 19.30 1.64
CA ASP A 378 -9.55 19.52 2.49
C ASP A 378 -9.16 18.21 3.23
N GLN A 379 -10.14 17.45 3.71
CA GLN A 379 -9.91 16.12 4.30
C GLN A 379 -9.32 15.14 3.29
N ALA A 380 -9.85 15.09 2.07
CA ALA A 380 -9.33 14.23 1.00
C ALA A 380 -7.88 14.56 0.64
N LYS A 381 -7.54 15.85 0.51
CA LYS A 381 -6.16 16.31 0.28
C LYS A 381 -5.21 15.86 1.38
N VAL A 382 -5.61 16.04 2.64
CA VAL A 382 -4.83 15.61 3.81
C VAL A 382 -4.64 14.09 3.81
N ALA A 383 -5.68 13.31 3.49
CA ALA A 383 -5.63 11.86 3.45
C ALA A 383 -4.61 11.37 2.39
N ILE A 384 -4.70 11.85 1.15
CA ILE A 384 -3.79 11.46 0.06
C ILE A 384 -2.35 11.87 0.39
N ARG A 385 -2.14 13.15 0.78
CA ARG A 385 -0.80 13.65 1.13
C ARG A 385 -0.15 12.86 2.26
N SER A 386 -0.87 12.60 3.33
CA SER A 386 -0.36 11.86 4.48
C SER A 386 -0.10 10.40 4.17
N SER A 387 -0.88 9.78 3.28
CA SER A 387 -0.64 8.43 2.76
C SER A 387 0.66 8.39 1.97
N PHE A 388 0.88 9.34 1.06
CA PHE A 388 2.13 9.43 0.29
C PHE A 388 3.36 9.61 1.19
N VAL A 389 3.30 10.50 2.20
CA VAL A 389 4.41 10.71 3.14
C VAL A 389 4.79 9.42 3.87
N ARG A 390 3.81 8.64 4.32
CA ARG A 390 4.05 7.35 4.97
C ARG A 390 4.61 6.30 4.00
N GLN A 391 4.15 6.30 2.76
CA GLN A 391 4.62 5.38 1.73
C GLN A 391 6.12 5.54 1.47
N ILE A 392 6.62 6.78 1.38
CA ILE A 392 8.03 7.09 1.11
C ILE A 392 8.95 7.00 2.34
N GLU A 393 8.48 6.53 3.49
CA GLU A 393 9.36 6.14 4.60
C GLU A 393 10.25 4.95 4.20
N ARG A 394 9.77 4.06 3.33
CA ARG A 394 10.52 2.91 2.83
C ARG A 394 11.38 3.28 1.63
N ILE A 395 12.58 2.68 1.58
CA ILE A 395 13.52 2.88 0.45
C ILE A 395 13.07 2.04 -0.74
N GLY A 396 12.79 0.76 -0.52
CA GLY A 396 12.40 -0.23 -1.53
C GLY A 396 11.06 -0.89 -1.21
N GLY A 397 10.82 -2.03 -1.85
CA GLY A 397 9.55 -2.76 -1.76
C GLY A 397 8.41 -2.07 -2.52
N PHE A 398 7.20 -2.61 -2.39
CA PHE A 398 6.02 -2.04 -3.02
C PHE A 398 5.73 -0.62 -2.53
N GLY A 399 5.68 0.33 -3.46
CA GLY A 399 5.36 1.72 -3.19
C GLY A 399 6.44 2.50 -2.44
N GLY A 400 7.60 1.92 -2.15
CA GLY A 400 8.74 2.66 -1.59
C GLY A 400 9.33 3.68 -2.56
N LYS A 401 10.32 4.46 -2.11
CA LYS A 401 10.94 5.52 -2.92
C LYS A 401 11.44 5.02 -4.27
N ALA A 402 12.11 3.85 -4.31
CA ALA A 402 12.58 3.25 -5.55
C ALA A 402 11.44 2.96 -6.52
N ASP A 403 10.33 2.44 -6.01
CA ASP A 403 9.16 2.09 -6.80
C ASP A 403 8.44 3.33 -7.36
N VAL A 404 8.30 4.39 -6.56
CA VAL A 404 7.73 5.68 -6.99
C VAL A 404 8.56 6.29 -8.13
N LEU A 405 9.89 6.32 -7.98
CA LEU A 405 10.78 6.86 -9.00
C LEU A 405 10.73 6.04 -10.30
N ALA A 406 10.68 4.70 -10.19
CA ALA A 406 10.58 3.81 -11.34
C ALA A 406 9.25 3.97 -12.08
N ALA A 407 8.12 3.99 -11.36
CA ALA A 407 6.80 4.19 -11.93
C ALA A 407 6.69 5.52 -12.69
N CYS A 408 7.15 6.60 -12.08
CA CYS A 408 7.21 7.92 -12.69
C CYS A 408 8.09 7.94 -13.96
N ALA A 409 9.25 7.29 -13.92
CA ALA A 409 10.16 7.22 -15.04
C ALA A 409 9.59 6.43 -16.22
N VAL A 410 8.95 5.29 -15.93
CA VAL A 410 8.40 4.38 -16.95
C VAL A 410 7.12 4.94 -17.55
N TYR A 411 6.17 5.39 -16.75
CA TYR A 411 4.86 5.79 -17.26
C TYR A 411 4.82 7.23 -17.80
N GLN A 412 5.58 8.15 -17.18
CA GLN A 412 5.57 9.56 -17.55
C GLN A 412 6.91 10.10 -18.05
N ASN A 413 7.90 9.22 -18.24
CA ASN A 413 9.27 9.58 -18.64
C ASN A 413 9.93 10.67 -17.75
N ASN A 414 9.46 10.81 -16.51
CA ASN A 414 9.92 11.80 -15.55
C ASN A 414 9.94 11.23 -14.14
N PRO A 415 11.10 10.88 -13.56
CA PRO A 415 11.16 10.28 -12.21
C PRO A 415 10.54 11.15 -11.11
N GLY A 416 10.42 12.47 -11.37
CA GLY A 416 9.83 13.45 -10.45
C GLY A 416 8.33 13.68 -10.65
N CYS A 417 7.59 12.84 -11.38
CA CYS A 417 6.17 13.04 -11.68
C CYS A 417 5.30 13.17 -10.40
N PHE A 418 5.68 12.52 -9.31
CA PHE A 418 5.00 12.63 -8.02
C PHE A 418 4.92 14.07 -7.50
N ARG A 419 5.89 14.95 -7.82
CA ARG A 419 5.86 16.37 -7.46
C ARG A 419 4.72 17.10 -8.17
N LYS A 420 4.45 16.73 -9.45
CA LYS A 420 3.33 17.29 -10.21
C LYS A 420 2.01 16.86 -9.57
N SER A 421 1.86 15.59 -9.25
CA SER A 421 0.64 15.06 -8.62
C SER A 421 0.39 15.73 -7.25
N LEU A 422 1.38 15.79 -6.36
CA LEU A 422 1.24 16.49 -5.08
C LEU A 422 0.84 17.97 -5.24
N ASN A 423 1.41 18.68 -6.23
CA ASN A 423 1.06 20.06 -6.49
C ASN A 423 -0.37 20.21 -7.08
N ASN A 424 -0.81 19.27 -7.93
CA ASN A 424 -2.16 19.24 -8.46
C ASN A 424 -3.18 19.01 -7.33
N ILE A 425 -2.95 18.04 -6.46
CA ILE A 425 -3.78 17.77 -5.27
C ILE A 425 -3.89 19.02 -4.40
N GLU A 426 -2.78 19.70 -4.12
CA GLU A 426 -2.78 20.93 -3.31
C GLU A 426 -3.62 22.02 -3.95
N LYS A 427 -3.53 22.22 -5.28
CA LYS A 427 -4.23 23.25 -6.05
C LYS A 427 -5.66 22.87 -6.44
N ALA A 428 -6.07 21.61 -6.28
CA ALA A 428 -7.41 21.16 -6.62
C ALA A 428 -8.48 22.02 -5.92
N THR A 429 -9.56 22.28 -6.62
CA THR A 429 -10.70 23.07 -6.15
C THR A 429 -11.98 22.23 -6.20
N VAL A 430 -12.99 22.64 -5.46
CA VAL A 430 -14.33 22.04 -5.57
C VAL A 430 -14.81 21.99 -7.03
N ALA A 431 -14.52 23.05 -7.79
CA ALA A 431 -14.90 23.15 -9.20
C ALA A 431 -14.13 22.16 -10.09
N SER A 432 -12.80 21.99 -9.88
CA SER A 432 -12.00 21.05 -10.69
C SER A 432 -12.40 19.59 -10.42
N VAL A 433 -12.55 19.20 -9.16
CA VAL A 433 -12.97 17.84 -8.76
C VAL A 433 -14.38 17.52 -9.31
N LYS A 434 -15.32 18.47 -9.20
CA LYS A 434 -16.65 18.36 -9.81
C LYS A 434 -16.58 18.19 -11.32
N ALA A 435 -15.75 18.98 -12.00
CA ALA A 435 -15.59 18.92 -13.46
C ALA A 435 -15.03 17.56 -13.92
N ALA A 436 -14.01 17.05 -13.25
CA ALA A 436 -13.44 15.73 -13.54
C ALA A 436 -14.49 14.61 -13.38
N GLY A 437 -15.24 14.62 -12.28
CA GLY A 437 -16.34 13.67 -12.07
C GLY A 437 -17.37 13.73 -13.20
N ASN A 438 -17.82 14.95 -13.59
CA ASN A 438 -18.81 15.12 -14.66
C ASN A 438 -18.29 14.72 -16.04
N THR A 439 -17.02 14.92 -16.33
CA THR A 439 -16.40 14.50 -17.61
C THR A 439 -16.42 12.98 -17.75
N TRP A 440 -16.14 12.25 -16.70
CA TRP A 440 -15.86 10.83 -16.81
C TRP A 440 -16.97 9.92 -16.27
N LEU A 441 -17.67 10.29 -15.18
CA LEU A 441 -18.63 9.39 -14.53
C LEU A 441 -20.08 9.57 -15.04
N ASN A 442 -20.33 10.53 -15.93
CA ASN A 442 -21.59 10.62 -16.71
C ASN A 442 -21.62 9.70 -17.93
N ASN A 443 -20.50 9.03 -18.25
CA ASN A 443 -20.46 7.99 -19.27
C ASN A 443 -21.15 6.72 -18.76
N GLY A 444 -21.37 5.74 -19.65
CA GLY A 444 -21.85 4.41 -19.26
C GLY A 444 -20.91 3.71 -18.30
N SER A 445 -21.43 2.77 -17.55
CA SER A 445 -20.73 2.01 -16.55
C SER A 445 -21.05 0.51 -16.62
N LEU A 446 -20.18 -0.31 -16.05
CA LEU A 446 -20.41 -1.73 -15.87
C LEU A 446 -20.80 -2.03 -14.43
N PHE A 447 -22.02 -2.55 -14.22
CA PHE A 447 -22.41 -3.18 -12.97
C PHE A 447 -21.96 -4.64 -12.98
N ALA A 448 -21.08 -5.02 -12.05
CA ALA A 448 -20.57 -6.37 -11.90
C ALA A 448 -20.96 -6.92 -10.53
N ILE A 449 -21.87 -7.88 -10.53
CA ILE A 449 -22.52 -8.38 -9.31
C ILE A 449 -22.23 -9.87 -9.19
N VAL A 450 -21.78 -10.30 -8.02
CA VAL A 450 -21.61 -11.72 -7.68
C VAL A 450 -22.58 -12.05 -6.56
N GLU A 451 -23.52 -12.92 -6.85
CA GLU A 451 -24.58 -13.35 -5.93
C GLU A 451 -24.25 -14.70 -5.29
N PRO A 452 -24.70 -14.95 -4.04
CA PRO A 452 -24.65 -16.28 -3.45
C PRO A 452 -25.40 -17.31 -4.29
N GLY A 453 -24.76 -18.42 -4.62
CA GLY A 453 -25.36 -19.47 -5.39
C GLY A 453 -24.38 -20.56 -5.78
N GLU A 454 -24.82 -21.43 -6.69
CA GLU A 454 -23.95 -22.45 -7.26
C GLU A 454 -22.94 -21.77 -8.19
N ARG A 455 -21.65 -22.09 -8.00
CA ARG A 455 -20.59 -21.58 -8.87
C ARG A 455 -20.72 -22.22 -10.23
N LYS A 456 -20.89 -21.40 -11.25
CA LYS A 456 -20.80 -21.84 -12.64
C LYS A 456 -19.33 -21.75 -13.07
N PRO A 457 -18.72 -22.85 -13.59
CA PRO A 457 -17.38 -22.80 -14.12
C PRO A 457 -17.27 -21.72 -15.20
N ALA A 458 -16.20 -20.94 -15.17
CA ALA A 458 -15.90 -20.05 -16.29
C ALA A 458 -15.69 -20.91 -17.54
N VAL A 459 -16.48 -20.63 -18.59
CA VAL A 459 -16.27 -21.25 -19.89
C VAL A 459 -15.12 -20.49 -20.53
N GLU A 460 -13.95 -21.11 -20.61
CA GLU A 460 -12.86 -20.58 -21.42
C GLU A 460 -13.25 -20.58 -22.90
N GLU A 461 -13.19 -19.39 -23.48
CA GLU A 461 -13.36 -19.31 -24.94
C GLU A 461 -12.21 -20.06 -25.64
N PRO A 462 -12.45 -20.68 -26.77
CA PRO A 462 -11.40 -21.28 -27.61
C PRO A 462 -10.31 -20.23 -27.88
N SER A 463 -9.04 -20.65 -27.84
CA SER A 463 -7.94 -19.78 -28.25
C SER A 463 -8.21 -19.18 -29.61
N VAL A 464 -8.07 -17.87 -29.73
CA VAL A 464 -8.18 -17.18 -31.01
C VAL A 464 -7.11 -17.73 -31.97
N ALA A 465 -7.42 -17.91 -33.24
CA ALA A 465 -6.44 -18.34 -34.23
C ALA A 465 -5.17 -17.47 -34.11
N ARG A 466 -4.05 -18.11 -33.84
CA ARG A 466 -2.78 -17.41 -33.66
C ARG A 466 -2.37 -16.73 -34.96
N THR A 467 -2.23 -15.44 -34.91
CA THR A 467 -1.51 -14.70 -35.97
C THR A 467 -0.03 -15.07 -35.93
N ALA A 468 0.71 -14.81 -37.01
CA ALA A 468 2.16 -14.95 -37.00
C ALA A 468 2.74 -14.23 -35.77
N ALA A 469 3.79 -14.80 -35.14
CA ALA A 469 4.46 -14.14 -34.06
C ALA A 469 4.92 -12.74 -34.49
N PRO A 470 4.76 -11.71 -33.65
CA PRO A 470 5.24 -10.37 -33.99
C PRO A 470 6.73 -10.41 -34.34
N ALA A 471 7.12 -9.73 -35.41
CA ALA A 471 8.53 -9.69 -35.82
C ALA A 471 9.42 -9.11 -34.72
N ILE A 472 10.63 -9.67 -34.56
CA ILE A 472 11.63 -9.20 -33.57
C ILE A 472 12.15 -7.89 -34.09
N GLY A 473 11.93 -7.08 -34.76
CA GLY A 473 12.52 -5.79 -35.17
C GLY A 473 14.05 -5.84 -35.37
N VAL A 474 14.59 -4.77 -35.83
CA VAL A 474 16.04 -4.60 -36.00
C VAL A 474 16.59 -3.87 -34.76
N ALA A 475 17.72 -4.34 -34.23
CA ALA A 475 18.41 -3.67 -33.12
C ALA A 475 18.66 -2.19 -33.44
N ASN A 476 18.36 -1.30 -32.49
CA ASN A 476 18.51 0.12 -32.68
C ASN A 476 20.00 0.49 -32.68
N LYS A 477 20.50 0.90 -33.83
CA LYS A 477 21.91 1.29 -34.04
C LYS A 477 22.35 2.55 -33.28
N LYS A 478 21.42 3.27 -32.68
CA LYS A 478 21.71 4.44 -31.81
C LYS A 478 22.43 4.01 -30.55
N PHE A 479 22.13 2.84 -30.03
CA PHE A 479 22.71 2.32 -28.80
C PHE A 479 24.01 1.53 -29.07
N LYS A 480 24.91 1.56 -28.11
CA LYS A 480 26.23 0.91 -28.19
C LYS A 480 26.51 0.18 -26.88
N THR A 481 27.15 -0.96 -26.94
CA THR A 481 27.66 -1.65 -25.77
C THR A 481 29.02 -1.11 -25.33
N LEU A 482 29.28 -1.22 -24.03
CA LEU A 482 30.61 -1.11 -23.46
C LEU A 482 31.33 -2.46 -23.56
N PRO A 483 32.68 -2.51 -23.40
CA PRO A 483 33.36 -3.77 -23.18
C PRO A 483 32.81 -4.52 -21.98
N ALA A 484 32.84 -5.85 -22.01
CA ALA A 484 32.41 -6.66 -20.88
C ALA A 484 33.22 -6.31 -19.62
N GLY A 485 32.53 -5.87 -18.58
CA GLY A 485 33.10 -5.50 -17.29
C GLY A 485 33.19 -6.64 -16.29
N VAL A 486 32.62 -7.81 -16.63
CA VAL A 486 32.50 -8.97 -15.75
C VAL A 486 32.82 -10.26 -16.51
N ASP A 487 33.67 -11.07 -15.93
CA ASP A 487 33.83 -12.46 -16.35
C ASP A 487 32.78 -13.34 -15.65
N ARG A 488 31.70 -13.67 -16.35
CA ARG A 488 30.58 -14.45 -15.80
C ARG A 488 30.92 -15.91 -15.59
N SER A 489 32.01 -16.42 -16.17
CA SER A 489 32.48 -17.78 -15.92
C SER A 489 32.97 -18.02 -14.48
N LEU A 490 33.25 -16.95 -13.76
CA LEU A 490 33.60 -16.99 -12.33
C LEU A 490 32.38 -17.19 -11.43
N GLY A 491 31.17 -17.14 -11.98
CA GLY A 491 29.91 -17.29 -11.26
C GLY A 491 29.51 -16.06 -10.46
N VAL A 492 28.53 -16.26 -9.58
CA VAL A 492 27.96 -15.20 -8.74
C VAL A 492 29.00 -14.63 -7.76
N PRO A 493 29.20 -13.31 -7.69
CA PRO A 493 30.13 -12.70 -6.73
C PRO A 493 29.77 -13.09 -5.28
N LYS A 494 30.77 -13.48 -4.52
CA LYS A 494 30.60 -13.84 -3.11
C LYS A 494 30.54 -12.59 -2.24
N THR A 495 29.65 -12.60 -1.28
CA THR A 495 29.60 -11.61 -0.20
C THR A 495 30.38 -12.17 0.98
N GLU A 496 31.57 -11.63 1.24
CA GLU A 496 32.49 -12.16 2.27
C GLU A 496 32.27 -11.51 3.65
N SER A 497 31.62 -10.35 3.67
CA SER A 497 31.35 -9.58 4.90
C SER A 497 29.98 -8.95 4.87
N PHE A 498 29.49 -8.66 6.06
CA PHE A 498 28.26 -7.89 6.21
C PHE A 498 28.59 -6.56 6.90
N PRO A 499 27.89 -5.46 6.56
CA PRO A 499 28.10 -4.21 7.23
C PRO A 499 27.67 -4.31 8.69
N ASP A 500 28.41 -3.63 9.58
CA ASP A 500 28.00 -3.51 10.97
C ASP A 500 26.66 -2.77 11.05
N LEU A 501 25.67 -3.38 11.69
CA LEU A 501 24.37 -2.78 11.88
C LEU A 501 24.41 -1.85 13.12
N SER A 502 24.40 -0.56 12.87
CA SER A 502 24.24 0.44 13.93
C SER A 502 22.75 0.79 14.06
N PHE A 503 22.12 0.29 15.11
CA PHE A 503 20.77 0.74 15.45
C PHE A 503 20.79 2.19 15.93
N PRO A 504 19.72 2.98 15.66
CA PRO A 504 19.57 4.28 16.26
C PRO A 504 19.70 4.20 17.77
N ALA A 505 20.40 5.16 18.39
CA ALA A 505 20.52 5.22 19.85
C ALA A 505 19.12 5.30 20.48
N LEU A 506 18.77 4.31 21.31
CA LEU A 506 17.50 4.28 22.01
C LEU A 506 17.57 5.23 23.19
N GLN A 507 16.72 6.25 23.18
CA GLN A 507 16.52 7.19 24.29
C GLN A 507 15.34 6.72 25.13
N ARG A 508 15.40 6.89 26.44
CA ARG A 508 14.38 6.41 27.38
C ARG A 508 13.93 7.53 28.30
N ALA A 509 12.64 7.54 28.59
CA ALA A 509 12.03 8.40 29.61
C ALA A 509 10.92 7.62 30.32
N THR A 510 10.54 8.08 31.50
CA THR A 510 9.37 7.56 32.24
C THR A 510 8.49 8.74 32.56
N LEU A 511 7.21 8.66 32.20
CA LEU A 511 6.24 9.71 32.52
C LEU A 511 5.89 9.71 34.02
N SER A 512 5.28 10.80 34.46
CA SER A 512 4.87 10.99 35.88
C SER A 512 3.94 9.87 36.40
N ASN A 513 3.21 9.19 35.54
CA ASN A 513 2.33 8.06 35.87
C ASN A 513 3.01 6.67 35.77
N GLY A 514 4.31 6.61 35.47
CA GLY A 514 5.06 5.37 35.35
C GLY A 514 5.07 4.74 33.97
N LEU A 515 4.48 5.38 32.95
CA LEU A 515 4.55 4.90 31.56
C LEU A 515 5.98 5.01 31.04
N ASN A 516 6.53 3.88 30.56
CA ASN A 516 7.85 3.84 29.95
C ASN A 516 7.78 4.30 28.49
N VAL A 517 8.67 5.22 28.10
CA VAL A 517 8.83 5.73 26.74
C VAL A 517 10.19 5.34 26.21
N VAL A 518 10.22 4.75 25.02
CA VAL A 518 11.43 4.40 24.28
C VAL A 518 11.39 5.10 22.93
N LEU A 519 12.35 5.99 22.67
CA LEU A 519 12.44 6.75 21.41
C LEU A 519 13.62 6.30 20.58
N ALA A 520 13.36 6.00 19.30
CA ALA A 520 14.33 5.93 18.22
C ALA A 520 14.11 7.12 17.27
N SER A 521 14.88 8.19 17.42
CA SER A 521 14.77 9.38 16.56
C SER A 521 15.26 9.08 15.14
N ARG A 522 14.43 9.42 14.14
CA ARG A 522 14.73 9.20 12.71
C ARG A 522 14.27 10.41 11.88
N PRO A 523 15.07 11.49 11.84
CA PRO A 523 14.72 12.71 11.13
C PRO A 523 14.74 12.53 9.61
N GLY A 524 14.03 13.41 8.88
CA GLY A 524 14.09 13.53 7.42
C GLY A 524 12.76 13.27 6.70
N ILE A 525 11.87 12.43 7.24
CA ILE A 525 10.49 12.34 6.78
C ILE A 525 9.62 12.80 7.93
N PRO A 526 8.72 13.78 7.73
CA PRO A 526 7.98 14.44 8.82
C PRO A 526 6.84 13.55 9.34
N VAL A 527 7.15 12.35 9.80
CA VAL A 527 6.22 11.39 10.41
C VAL A 527 6.74 10.97 11.78
N VAL A 528 5.82 10.87 12.73
CA VAL A 528 6.06 10.26 14.04
C VAL A 528 5.12 9.07 14.20
N GLN A 529 5.70 7.93 14.50
CA GLN A 529 4.96 6.70 14.78
C GLN A 529 5.09 6.37 16.27
N MET A 530 3.99 5.95 16.86
CA MET A 530 3.89 5.51 18.24
C MET A 530 3.22 4.16 18.30
N ASN A 531 3.75 3.26 19.12
CA ASN A 531 3.12 1.98 19.38
C ASN A 531 3.16 1.71 20.89
N MET A 532 2.00 1.74 21.52
CA MET A 532 1.84 1.41 22.93
C MET A 532 1.54 -0.06 23.08
N LEU A 533 2.38 -0.73 23.84
CA LEU A 533 2.31 -2.17 24.07
C LEU A 533 1.75 -2.43 25.46
N PHE A 534 0.70 -3.25 25.52
CA PHE A 534 0.02 -3.67 26.74
C PHE A 534 0.12 -5.20 26.89
N GLY A 535 -0.10 -5.71 28.11
CA GLY A 535 -0.46 -7.13 28.28
C GLY A 535 -1.89 -7.40 27.79
N GLY A 536 -2.39 -8.62 28.02
CA GLY A 536 -3.79 -8.92 27.77
C GLY A 536 -4.15 -9.29 26.35
N GLY A 537 -3.28 -10.04 25.66
CA GLY A 537 -3.62 -10.62 24.37
C GLY A 537 -4.77 -11.62 24.46
N PHE A 538 -5.24 -12.14 23.32
CA PHE A 538 -6.40 -13.03 23.28
C PHE A 538 -6.16 -14.41 23.91
N SER A 539 -4.92 -14.77 24.29
CA SER A 539 -4.68 -15.93 25.18
C SER A 539 -5.34 -15.77 26.54
N THR A 540 -5.59 -14.54 26.99
CA THR A 540 -6.28 -14.26 28.27
C THR A 540 -7.78 -14.52 28.21
N ASP A 541 -8.34 -14.81 27.04
CA ASP A 541 -9.73 -15.19 26.84
C ASP A 541 -9.95 -16.69 27.11
N ALA A 542 -8.90 -17.50 27.22
CA ALA A 542 -8.99 -18.93 27.51
C ALA A 542 -9.82 -19.17 28.79
N GLY A 543 -10.84 -20.05 28.70
CA GLY A 543 -11.79 -20.31 29.80
C GLY A 543 -12.82 -19.20 30.04
N LYS A 544 -12.87 -18.18 29.16
CA LYS A 544 -13.83 -17.07 29.18
C LYS A 544 -14.52 -16.98 27.82
N LYS A 545 -15.14 -15.87 27.49
CA LYS A 545 -15.69 -15.60 26.15
C LYS A 545 -14.55 -15.34 25.16
N LEU A 546 -14.30 -16.28 24.24
CA LEU A 546 -13.25 -16.17 23.25
C LEU A 546 -13.52 -15.02 22.27
N GLY A 547 -12.50 -14.25 21.96
CA GLY A 547 -12.57 -13.08 21.09
C GLY A 547 -12.79 -11.76 21.84
N THR A 548 -12.91 -11.77 23.16
CA THR A 548 -13.11 -10.57 23.99
C THR A 548 -12.01 -9.56 23.79
N ALA A 549 -10.74 -9.99 23.86
CA ALA A 549 -9.58 -9.09 23.73
C ALA A 549 -9.55 -8.38 22.36
N SER A 550 -9.71 -9.14 21.28
CA SER A 550 -9.71 -8.60 19.92
C SER A 550 -10.91 -7.70 19.64
N PHE A 551 -12.10 -8.10 20.11
CA PHE A 551 -13.31 -7.30 19.95
C PHE A 551 -13.22 -6.00 20.75
N ALA A 552 -12.78 -6.05 22.03
CA ALA A 552 -12.65 -4.88 22.87
C ALA A 552 -11.64 -3.87 22.33
N THR A 553 -10.47 -4.34 21.84
CA THR A 553 -9.48 -3.46 21.21
C THR A 553 -10.02 -2.84 19.93
N THR A 554 -10.70 -3.60 19.07
CA THR A 554 -11.34 -3.06 17.85
C THR A 554 -12.36 -1.97 18.18
N MET A 555 -13.08 -2.11 19.30
CA MET A 555 -14.08 -1.14 19.71
C MET A 555 -13.51 0.19 20.24
N LEU A 556 -12.21 0.29 20.57
CA LEU A 556 -11.61 1.52 21.08
C LEU A 556 -11.77 2.71 20.11
N SER A 557 -11.62 2.46 18.82
CA SER A 557 -11.76 3.48 17.77
C SER A 557 -13.20 3.72 17.30
N GLN A 558 -14.18 2.98 17.86
CA GLN A 558 -15.60 3.13 17.50
C GLN A 558 -16.30 4.19 18.37
N GLY A 559 -15.62 5.30 18.60
CA GLY A 559 -16.03 6.45 19.40
C GLY A 559 -15.29 6.55 20.73
N ALA A 560 -14.79 7.76 21.00
CA ALA A 560 -14.02 8.05 22.21
C ALA A 560 -14.25 9.50 22.67
N GLY A 561 -14.28 9.72 23.98
CA GLY A 561 -14.50 11.04 24.58
C GLY A 561 -15.81 11.67 24.07
N GLU A 562 -15.73 12.84 23.47
CA GLU A 562 -16.87 13.55 22.87
C GLU A 562 -17.24 13.03 21.46
N TYR A 563 -16.35 12.31 20.80
CA TYR A 563 -16.52 11.85 19.44
C TYR A 563 -17.30 10.51 19.40
N ASP A 564 -18.41 10.44 18.68
CA ASP A 564 -18.99 9.16 18.25
C ASP A 564 -18.12 8.52 17.16
N ALA A 565 -18.48 7.33 16.67
CA ALA A 565 -17.67 6.58 15.71
C ALA A 565 -17.37 7.37 14.41
N LEU A 566 -18.39 8.08 13.88
CA LEU A 566 -18.22 8.89 12.67
C LEU A 566 -17.39 10.15 12.91
N ALA A 567 -17.66 10.86 14.01
CA ALA A 567 -16.90 12.04 14.38
C ALA A 567 -15.43 11.71 14.68
N PHE A 568 -15.17 10.54 15.30
CA PHE A 568 -13.81 10.05 15.53
C PHE A 568 -13.08 9.79 14.21
N ALA A 569 -13.71 9.06 13.28
CA ALA A 569 -13.16 8.80 11.96
C ALA A 569 -12.88 10.10 11.18
N ALA A 570 -13.86 11.01 11.13
CA ALA A 570 -13.71 12.31 10.46
C ALA A 570 -12.58 13.15 11.07
N LYS A 571 -12.45 13.16 12.41
CA LYS A 571 -11.37 13.85 13.10
C LYS A 571 -10.01 13.26 12.76
N GLN A 572 -9.89 11.94 12.79
CA GLN A 572 -8.67 11.23 12.40
C GLN A 572 -8.24 11.59 10.97
N GLU A 573 -9.18 11.58 10.03
CA GLU A 573 -8.94 11.92 8.62
C GLU A 573 -8.51 13.37 8.44
N SER A 574 -9.18 14.31 9.12
CA SER A 574 -8.82 15.74 9.07
C SER A 574 -7.40 16.03 9.59
N LEU A 575 -6.87 15.14 10.40
CA LEU A 575 -5.50 15.19 10.93
C LEU A 575 -4.51 14.43 10.04
N GLY A 576 -4.97 13.66 9.06
CA GLY A 576 -4.11 12.73 8.31
C GLY A 576 -3.44 11.70 9.21
N ALA A 577 -4.03 11.40 10.36
CA ALA A 577 -3.52 10.44 11.32
C ALA A 577 -4.00 9.03 11.02
N ASN A 578 -3.18 8.02 11.33
CA ASN A 578 -3.63 6.63 11.41
C ASN A 578 -3.58 6.22 12.88
N ILE A 579 -4.77 5.97 13.45
CA ILE A 579 -4.93 5.52 14.82
C ILE A 579 -5.59 4.15 14.79
N GLY A 580 -5.00 3.19 15.48
CA GLY A 580 -5.52 1.83 15.51
C GLY A 580 -5.21 1.12 16.81
N SER A 581 -5.89 0.01 17.03
CA SER A 581 -5.63 -0.87 18.15
C SER A 581 -6.00 -2.31 17.82
N GLY A 582 -5.38 -3.26 18.48
CA GLY A 582 -5.62 -4.67 18.27
C GLY A 582 -5.04 -5.54 19.36
N ALA A 583 -5.43 -6.81 19.39
CA ALA A 583 -4.86 -7.80 20.28
C ALA A 583 -4.15 -8.89 19.47
N GLY A 584 -2.92 -9.19 19.86
CA GLY A 584 -2.20 -10.39 19.46
C GLY A 584 -2.41 -11.51 20.48
N LEU A 585 -1.68 -12.61 20.33
CA LEU A 585 -1.81 -13.77 21.23
C LEU A 585 -1.50 -13.37 22.70
N ASP A 586 -0.37 -12.71 22.96
CA ASP A 586 0.12 -12.41 24.32
C ASP A 586 -0.09 -10.98 24.79
N GLY A 587 -0.33 -10.04 23.87
CA GLY A 587 -0.45 -8.64 24.21
C GLY A 587 -1.43 -7.90 23.30
N ALA A 588 -1.86 -6.74 23.79
CA ALA A 588 -2.60 -5.76 23.01
C ALA A 588 -1.68 -4.60 22.63
N SER A 589 -2.02 -3.92 21.57
CA SER A 589 -1.31 -2.73 21.12
C SER A 589 -2.26 -1.64 20.66
N ALA A 590 -1.79 -0.41 20.78
CA ALA A 590 -2.44 0.74 20.17
C ALA A 590 -1.39 1.58 19.44
N SER A 591 -1.68 1.96 18.22
CA SER A 591 -0.76 2.68 17.34
C SER A 591 -1.29 4.05 16.95
N LEU A 592 -0.36 4.98 16.76
CA LEU A 592 -0.59 6.28 16.15
C LEU A 592 0.51 6.51 15.11
N SER A 593 0.14 6.85 13.88
CA SER A 593 1.04 7.44 12.90
C SER A 593 0.53 8.81 12.52
N ALA A 594 1.31 9.85 12.77
CA ALA A 594 0.93 11.23 12.54
C ALA A 594 2.02 11.97 11.75
N ILE A 595 1.59 12.86 10.85
CA ILE A 595 2.50 13.84 10.27
C ILE A 595 2.93 14.84 11.36
N LYS A 596 4.20 15.25 11.38
CA LYS A 596 4.80 16.05 12.45
C LYS A 596 4.00 17.33 12.76
N GLU A 597 3.51 18.02 11.73
CA GLU A 597 2.73 19.26 11.88
C GLU A 597 1.37 19.08 12.58
N LYS A 598 0.83 17.85 12.59
CA LYS A 598 -0.44 17.48 13.24
C LYS A 598 -0.25 16.53 14.43
N LEU A 599 1.00 16.38 14.92
CA LEU A 599 1.33 15.42 15.96
C LEU A 599 0.54 15.64 17.24
N GLU A 600 0.51 16.87 17.76
CA GLU A 600 -0.16 17.15 19.04
C GLU A 600 -1.69 16.89 18.98
N PRO A 601 -2.46 17.42 18.02
CA PRO A 601 -3.88 17.10 17.96
C PRO A 601 -4.16 15.63 17.65
N SER A 602 -3.27 14.93 16.94
CA SER A 602 -3.37 13.48 16.70
C SER A 602 -3.13 12.69 18.00
N LEU A 603 -2.15 13.11 18.81
CA LEU A 603 -1.88 12.52 20.12
C LEU A 603 -3.06 12.74 21.08
N ALA A 604 -3.69 13.91 21.03
CA ALA A 604 -4.89 14.19 21.83
C ALA A 604 -6.02 13.20 21.50
N LEU A 605 -6.30 12.99 20.21
CA LEU A 605 -7.31 12.02 19.76
C LEU A 605 -6.95 10.57 20.14
N TYR A 606 -5.68 10.20 20.02
CA TYR A 606 -5.15 8.91 20.46
C TYR A 606 -5.31 8.68 21.97
N ALA A 607 -5.05 9.70 22.77
CA ALA A 607 -5.24 9.65 24.22
C ALA A 607 -6.73 9.49 24.59
N GLU A 608 -7.66 10.17 23.90
CA GLU A 608 -9.10 9.97 24.10
C GLU A 608 -9.51 8.52 23.79
N MET A 609 -9.01 7.93 22.70
CA MET A 609 -9.26 6.53 22.34
C MET A 609 -8.82 5.56 23.45
N LEU A 610 -7.64 5.76 24.01
CA LEU A 610 -7.10 4.89 25.05
C LEU A 610 -7.82 5.05 26.40
N ARG A 611 -8.21 6.27 26.76
CA ARG A 611 -8.67 6.63 28.12
C ARG A 611 -10.19 6.61 28.26
N LYS A 612 -10.92 6.92 27.18
CA LYS A 612 -12.37 7.17 27.22
C LYS A 612 -13.13 6.51 26.07
N PRO A 613 -12.93 5.20 25.79
CA PRO A 613 -13.72 4.53 24.78
C PRO A 613 -15.20 4.52 25.15
N ARG A 614 -16.07 4.81 24.22
CA ARG A 614 -17.53 4.95 24.49
C ARG A 614 -18.24 3.61 24.61
N PHE A 615 -17.84 2.60 23.85
CA PHE A 615 -18.51 1.30 23.79
C PHE A 615 -20.04 1.46 23.65
N GLU A 616 -20.49 2.27 22.69
CA GLU A 616 -21.92 2.51 22.46
C GLU A 616 -22.62 1.24 21.99
N ALA A 617 -23.78 0.94 22.54
CA ALA A 617 -24.55 -0.27 22.23
C ALA A 617 -24.81 -0.42 20.71
N LYS A 618 -25.16 0.68 20.03
CA LYS A 618 -25.38 0.68 18.56
C LYS A 618 -24.14 0.26 17.77
N GLU A 619 -22.94 0.66 18.22
CA GLU A 619 -21.67 0.32 17.54
C GLU A 619 -21.23 -1.11 17.91
N ILE A 620 -21.45 -1.55 19.16
CA ILE A 620 -21.22 -2.95 19.55
C ILE A 620 -22.03 -3.88 18.63
N GLU A 621 -23.32 -3.61 18.41
CA GLU A 621 -24.14 -4.44 17.54
C GLU A 621 -23.73 -4.37 16.07
N ARG A 622 -23.33 -3.20 15.58
CA ARG A 622 -22.81 -3.05 14.22
C ARG A 622 -21.53 -3.86 14.01
N VAL A 623 -20.55 -3.70 14.91
CA VAL A 623 -19.27 -4.43 14.83
C VAL A 623 -19.49 -5.93 15.06
N ARG A 624 -20.39 -6.33 15.97
CA ARG A 624 -20.77 -7.73 16.19
C ARG A 624 -21.27 -8.39 14.91
N ALA A 625 -22.15 -7.73 14.17
CA ALA A 625 -22.67 -8.26 12.91
C ALA A 625 -21.54 -8.48 11.87
N GLN A 626 -20.63 -7.52 11.73
CA GLN A 626 -19.45 -7.63 10.86
C GLN A 626 -18.51 -8.76 11.32
N TRP A 627 -18.29 -8.88 12.62
CA TRP A 627 -17.41 -9.89 13.21
C TRP A 627 -17.93 -11.32 12.98
N LEU A 628 -19.24 -11.52 13.15
CA LEU A 628 -19.89 -12.81 12.87
C LEU A 628 -19.81 -13.16 11.38
N ALA A 629 -19.91 -12.18 10.47
CA ALA A 629 -19.70 -12.40 9.05
C ALA A 629 -18.24 -12.83 8.75
N THR A 630 -17.26 -12.20 9.39
CA THR A 630 -15.85 -12.58 9.29
C THR A 630 -15.62 -14.03 9.75
N ILE A 631 -16.16 -14.43 10.90
CA ILE A 631 -16.04 -15.82 11.39
C ILE A 631 -16.65 -16.81 10.39
N LYS A 632 -17.80 -16.49 9.79
CA LYS A 632 -18.40 -17.34 8.75
C LYS A 632 -17.50 -17.46 7.51
N GLN A 633 -16.86 -16.37 7.12
CA GLN A 633 -15.92 -16.39 6.00
C GLN A 633 -14.67 -17.21 6.32
N GLU A 634 -14.08 -17.09 7.52
CA GLU A 634 -12.97 -17.93 7.98
C GLU A 634 -13.27 -19.43 7.88
N LYS A 635 -14.50 -19.82 8.19
CA LYS A 635 -14.93 -21.23 8.17
C LYS A 635 -15.05 -21.84 6.77
N VAL A 636 -15.10 -21.04 5.73
CA VAL A 636 -15.17 -21.50 4.32
C VAL A 636 -13.84 -21.34 3.57
N GLN A 637 -12.85 -20.71 4.19
CA GLN A 637 -11.51 -20.57 3.64
C GLN A 637 -10.56 -21.60 4.26
N PRO A 638 -9.77 -22.37 3.47
CA PRO A 638 -8.88 -23.40 3.99
C PRO A 638 -7.92 -22.88 5.09
N GLN A 639 -7.28 -21.74 4.87
CA GLN A 639 -6.39 -21.13 5.86
C GLN A 639 -7.15 -20.69 7.11
N GLY A 640 -8.34 -20.16 6.97
CA GLY A 640 -9.21 -19.78 8.09
C GLY A 640 -9.58 -20.99 8.96
N VAL A 641 -9.88 -22.13 8.33
CA VAL A 641 -10.15 -23.40 9.05
C VAL A 641 -8.91 -23.85 9.81
N VAL A 642 -7.73 -23.83 9.20
CA VAL A 642 -6.47 -24.18 9.86
C VAL A 642 -6.22 -23.28 11.07
N ASN A 643 -6.32 -21.98 10.93
CA ASN A 643 -6.11 -21.01 12.01
C ASN A 643 -7.07 -21.20 13.18
N ARG A 644 -8.25 -21.75 12.95
CA ARG A 644 -9.24 -22.01 14.00
C ARG A 644 -9.05 -23.36 14.69
N VAL A 645 -8.55 -24.38 13.98
CA VAL A 645 -8.52 -25.77 14.46
C VAL A 645 -7.14 -26.17 14.99
N LEU A 646 -6.08 -25.77 14.31
CA LEU A 646 -4.71 -26.19 14.58
C LEU A 646 -4.24 -25.88 16.02
N PRO A 647 -4.47 -24.68 16.58
CA PRO A 647 -4.04 -24.39 17.95
C PRO A 647 -4.60 -25.35 18.98
N GLY A 648 -5.90 -25.70 18.88
CA GLY A 648 -6.54 -26.67 19.76
C GLY A 648 -5.90 -28.08 19.68
N LEU A 649 -5.50 -28.49 18.48
CA LEU A 649 -4.81 -29.78 18.25
C LEU A 649 -3.38 -29.77 18.78
N MET A 650 -2.66 -28.64 18.65
CA MET A 650 -1.27 -28.52 19.07
C MET A 650 -1.10 -28.41 20.59
N TYR A 651 -1.95 -27.59 21.23
CA TYR A 651 -1.79 -27.26 22.64
C TYR A 651 -2.72 -28.02 23.58
N GLY A 652 -3.80 -28.59 23.05
CA GLY A 652 -4.80 -29.32 23.85
C GLY A 652 -5.78 -28.39 24.59
N ALA A 653 -6.89 -29.00 25.03
CA ALA A 653 -7.95 -28.26 25.72
C ALA A 653 -7.46 -27.67 27.05
N GLY A 654 -7.82 -26.41 27.34
CA GLY A 654 -7.44 -25.72 28.57
C GLY A 654 -6.12 -24.96 28.51
N HIS A 655 -5.29 -25.16 27.50
CA HIS A 655 -4.07 -24.36 27.32
C HIS A 655 -4.44 -22.95 26.84
N PRO A 656 -3.83 -21.87 27.36
CA PRO A 656 -4.12 -20.49 26.93
C PRO A 656 -3.94 -20.24 25.41
N TYR A 657 -3.10 -21.00 24.75
CA TYR A 657 -2.87 -20.92 23.30
C TYR A 657 -3.79 -21.84 22.48
N ALA A 658 -4.62 -22.65 23.10
CA ALA A 658 -5.61 -23.48 22.41
C ALA A 658 -6.86 -22.69 21.96
N VAL A 659 -6.65 -21.47 21.51
CA VAL A 659 -7.69 -20.53 21.01
C VAL A 659 -7.45 -20.27 19.53
N PRO A 660 -8.49 -19.92 18.73
CA PRO A 660 -8.29 -19.57 17.33
C PRO A 660 -7.20 -18.53 17.16
N SER A 661 -6.18 -18.82 16.34
CA SER A 661 -5.01 -17.93 16.14
C SER A 661 -5.36 -16.62 15.41
N SER A 662 -6.57 -16.53 14.82
CA SER A 662 -7.13 -15.28 14.31
C SER A 662 -7.59 -14.32 15.42
N GLY A 663 -7.75 -14.79 16.67
CA GLY A 663 -8.28 -14.01 17.77
C GLY A 663 -9.78 -13.67 17.65
N THR A 664 -10.46 -14.15 16.60
CA THR A 664 -11.88 -13.81 16.34
C THR A 664 -12.86 -14.51 17.27
N GLY A 665 -12.41 -15.50 18.04
CA GLY A 665 -13.26 -16.22 18.99
C GLY A 665 -14.27 -17.18 18.33
N THR A 666 -15.37 -17.45 19.02
CA THR A 666 -16.45 -18.27 18.50
C THR A 666 -17.73 -17.45 18.26
N GLU A 667 -18.60 -17.93 17.36
CA GLU A 667 -19.88 -17.24 17.10
C GLU A 667 -20.75 -17.11 18.36
N ALA A 668 -20.74 -18.15 19.21
CA ALA A 668 -21.52 -18.16 20.46
C ALA A 668 -20.97 -17.13 21.45
N ASP A 669 -19.67 -17.08 21.64
CA ASP A 669 -19.03 -16.14 22.57
C ASP A 669 -19.21 -14.68 22.09
N ILE A 670 -18.98 -14.42 20.80
CA ILE A 670 -19.17 -13.09 20.22
C ILE A 670 -20.63 -12.63 20.31
N ALA A 671 -21.58 -13.53 20.09
CA ALA A 671 -23.02 -13.22 20.28
C ALA A 671 -23.36 -12.87 21.75
N ALA A 672 -22.64 -13.47 22.70
CA ALA A 672 -22.88 -13.28 24.15
C ALA A 672 -22.05 -12.15 24.78
N LEU A 673 -21.13 -11.49 24.02
CA LEU A 673 -20.33 -10.36 24.54
C LEU A 673 -21.23 -9.18 24.92
N SER A 674 -21.02 -8.66 26.12
CA SER A 674 -21.71 -7.48 26.63
C SER A 674 -20.78 -6.27 26.69
N ARG A 675 -21.34 -5.07 26.84
CA ARG A 675 -20.56 -3.85 27.10
C ARG A 675 -19.69 -3.97 28.36
N ASP A 676 -20.20 -4.65 29.38
CA ASP A 676 -19.49 -4.84 30.64
C ASP A 676 -18.26 -5.74 30.48
N ASP A 677 -18.33 -6.77 29.61
CA ASP A 677 -17.15 -7.59 29.24
C ASP A 677 -16.05 -6.73 28.61
N LEU A 678 -16.41 -5.80 27.71
CA LEU A 678 -15.47 -4.90 27.03
C LEU A 678 -14.86 -3.90 28.01
N LEU A 679 -15.65 -3.32 28.90
CA LEU A 679 -15.17 -2.43 29.96
C LEU A 679 -14.27 -3.16 30.94
N ALA A 680 -14.61 -4.38 31.32
CA ALA A 680 -13.78 -5.20 32.22
C ALA A 680 -12.41 -5.48 31.58
N TYR A 681 -12.37 -5.85 30.28
CA TYR A 681 -11.12 -6.04 29.54
C TYR A 681 -10.32 -4.73 29.48
N HIS A 682 -10.95 -3.62 29.08
CA HIS A 682 -10.29 -2.31 28.98
C HIS A 682 -9.66 -1.90 30.32
N ASN A 683 -10.40 -1.94 31.40
CA ASN A 683 -9.91 -1.56 32.74
C ASN A 683 -8.78 -2.47 33.24
N ALA A 684 -8.80 -3.76 32.85
CA ALA A 684 -7.81 -4.73 33.26
C ALA A 684 -6.46 -4.54 32.53
N TYR A 685 -6.50 -4.27 31.23
CA TYR A 685 -5.32 -4.40 30.38
C TYR A 685 -4.88 -3.10 29.70
N ILE A 686 -5.80 -2.19 29.33
CA ILE A 686 -5.45 -0.91 28.66
C ILE A 686 -5.14 0.15 29.74
N ARG A 687 -3.90 0.10 30.24
CA ARG A 687 -3.47 0.91 31.40
C ARG A 687 -1.99 1.29 31.30
N PRO A 688 -1.58 2.45 31.85
CA PRO A 688 -0.20 2.95 31.70
C PRO A 688 0.82 2.16 32.48
N ASP A 689 0.44 1.64 33.66
CA ASP A 689 1.35 0.90 34.55
C ASP A 689 1.69 -0.48 33.97
N GLY A 690 2.91 -0.61 33.53
CA GLY A 690 3.42 -1.81 32.86
C GLY A 690 3.21 -1.81 31.35
N ALA A 691 2.75 -0.70 30.76
CA ALA A 691 2.82 -0.47 29.33
C ALA A 691 4.18 0.12 28.93
N THR A 692 4.52 -0.03 27.66
CA THR A 692 5.68 0.61 27.03
C THR A 692 5.24 1.31 25.76
N LEU A 693 5.53 2.61 25.66
CA LEU A 693 5.32 3.39 24.45
C LEU A 693 6.63 3.45 23.65
N VAL A 694 6.63 2.82 22.48
CA VAL A 694 7.71 2.94 21.51
C VAL A 694 7.38 4.08 20.56
N VAL A 695 8.30 5.03 20.42
CA VAL A 695 8.19 6.20 19.54
C VAL A 695 9.30 6.14 18.51
N THR A 696 8.97 6.29 17.23
CA THR A 696 9.95 6.36 16.13
C THR A 696 9.58 7.50 15.19
N GLY A 697 10.59 8.09 14.53
CA GLY A 697 10.35 9.11 13.51
C GLY A 697 11.02 10.45 13.80
N ASP A 698 10.49 11.51 13.19
CA ASP A 698 11.07 12.85 13.24
C ASP A 698 10.66 13.62 14.50
N THR A 699 11.20 13.18 15.64
CA THR A 699 11.01 13.86 16.94
C THR A 699 12.20 13.61 17.88
N THR A 700 12.23 14.35 18.99
CA THR A 700 13.21 14.21 20.07
C THR A 700 12.50 14.01 21.41
N LEU A 701 13.21 13.51 22.46
CA LEU A 701 12.62 13.42 23.81
C LEU A 701 12.19 14.80 24.33
N ALA A 702 12.95 15.85 24.03
CA ALA A 702 12.62 17.21 24.45
C ALA A 702 11.31 17.72 23.81
N GLU A 703 10.99 17.29 22.61
CA GLU A 703 9.73 17.62 21.92
C GLU A 703 8.57 16.74 22.39
N ILE A 704 8.78 15.40 22.48
CA ILE A 704 7.66 14.48 22.64
C ILE A 704 7.24 14.28 24.11
N VAL A 705 8.16 14.27 25.08
CA VAL A 705 7.82 14.01 26.49
C VAL A 705 6.84 15.05 27.05
N PRO A 706 6.99 16.37 26.84
CA PRO A 706 6.01 17.34 27.30
C PRO A 706 4.60 17.11 26.70
N LEU A 707 4.50 16.69 25.43
CA LEU A 707 3.22 16.36 24.78
C LEU A 707 2.61 15.10 25.39
N LEU A 708 3.41 14.07 25.64
CA LEU A 708 2.96 12.84 26.29
C LEU A 708 2.49 13.10 27.72
N GLU A 709 3.23 13.90 28.50
CA GLU A 709 2.82 14.31 29.86
C GLU A 709 1.49 15.06 29.84
N LYS A 710 1.32 15.99 28.88
CA LYS A 710 0.08 16.75 28.73
C LYS A 710 -1.15 15.89 28.50
N HIS A 711 -1.04 14.86 27.67
CA HIS A 711 -2.20 14.06 27.22
C HIS A 711 -2.35 12.72 27.95
N LEU A 712 -1.26 12.17 28.50
CA LEU A 712 -1.23 10.84 29.12
C LEU A 712 -0.72 10.85 30.58
N GLY A 713 -0.04 11.89 31.05
CA GLY A 713 0.64 11.91 32.34
C GLY A 713 -0.28 11.72 33.55
N ASP A 714 -1.53 12.17 33.49
CA ASP A 714 -2.54 11.99 34.53
C ASP A 714 -3.35 10.69 34.40
N TRP A 715 -3.10 9.91 33.36
CA TRP A 715 -3.79 8.62 33.16
C TRP A 715 -3.35 7.58 34.18
N LYS A 716 -4.30 6.91 34.84
CA LYS A 716 -4.04 5.90 35.87
C LYS A 716 -4.80 4.61 35.57
N GLY A 717 -4.16 3.48 35.82
CA GLY A 717 -4.82 2.18 35.78
C GLY A 717 -5.83 2.04 36.94
N THR A 718 -6.90 1.30 36.68
CA THR A 718 -7.92 1.00 37.71
C THR A 718 -7.75 -0.44 38.22
N GLY A 719 -7.80 -0.63 39.55
CA GLY A 719 -7.69 -1.94 40.17
C GLY A 719 -6.30 -2.61 40.06
N ALA A 720 -6.20 -3.86 40.45
CA ALA A 720 -4.97 -4.65 40.37
C ALA A 720 -4.68 -5.09 38.93
N LYS A 721 -3.40 -5.09 38.53
CA LYS A 721 -2.98 -5.63 37.25
C LYS A 721 -3.21 -7.14 37.23
N PRO A 722 -3.90 -7.70 36.22
CA PRO A 722 -4.06 -9.14 36.09
C PRO A 722 -2.72 -9.87 35.95
N ALA A 723 -2.62 -11.04 36.53
CA ALA A 723 -1.52 -11.96 36.26
C ALA A 723 -1.67 -12.59 34.86
N ASN A 724 -0.57 -12.97 34.23
CA ASN A 724 -0.61 -13.75 33.02
C ASN A 724 -1.25 -15.11 33.28
N PRO A 725 -1.95 -15.71 32.27
CA PRO A 725 -2.50 -17.06 32.42
C PRO A 725 -1.40 -18.05 32.82
N ALA A 726 -1.72 -18.87 33.83
CA ALA A 726 -0.82 -19.95 34.23
C ALA A 726 -0.86 -21.06 33.15
N VAL A 727 0.31 -21.55 32.75
CA VAL A 727 0.45 -22.72 31.90
C VAL A 727 0.78 -23.90 32.81
N ALA A 728 -0.03 -24.94 32.76
CA ALA A 728 0.31 -26.20 33.41
C ALA A 728 1.50 -26.83 32.63
N THR A 729 2.62 -27.07 33.33
CA THR A 729 3.80 -27.72 32.79
C THR A 729 3.57 -29.22 32.72
#